data_bee3b6381315fb94b17e1c069e202a21
#
_entry.id   bee3b6381315fb94b17e1c069e202a21
#
_cell.length_a   1.000
_cell.length_b   1.000
_cell.length_c   1.000
_cell.angle_alpha   90.00
_cell.angle_beta   90.00
_cell.angle_gamma   90.00
#
_symmetry.space_group_name_H-M   'P 1'
#
loop_
_entity.id
_entity.type
_entity.pdbx_description
1 polymer ?
#
loop_
_entity_poly.entity_id
_entity_poly.type
_entity_poly.pdbx_seq_one_letter_code
_entity_poly.pdbx_strand_id
1 'polypeptide(L)'
;MSFLASFRSDQVLSQLIAESDPASPNAQKLVDKLKKAGNKAVPKIIDALALSDKSHTMVLVDILGTLVNDKNLHLFREGLADGNERVVSGTAWALSSSTDYNANNLLQFFEDEEVAKAALIEVLRVHKDDLSVHELLQRAYDCEPRETAAIFKIIRDTIKPEMVGDLIARMGGKDPVIKIHLMQLLAKFDKPEINQALEMQLKDSNKMVRGAALGALSSRGGNINIEKDADVLTDPDLDVQGKAVDVLIKANHPDTVRFLVTALKDESEYARRAAVEVLNEVGDETSVKELLDAIKDDDWWVRSRAGDALAEIGGPKVVDSVVSLIGVEDEDIRRTAIEILNATKSDRAEDHLIKATDDEDWWVRERAIDALSKIGSTKALPKFETMLGQNPKTDTVLVRAIGQLGSDKHIGMILPMLKRPERELQLEAIKSISHLSNESQAETVRNLLKKIKQSEDVTIINAADKALKDLDDRFSATVMEENIRAEKIAENTKTMLVDNEDLEKLLQQAKEESAVAQADGDGEIVPAATATPAALAPAVLDISKLNPGDVIDGRYRYIEKIGKGAFGTVLHMEDEVVDEQLILKFLNPNVSSDEEMMKRFVHELRYSRKITHRNVIRIYDFLHLQGSYAISMEYFPSHTLSGEIPDNKPR
;
A
#
# COMPACT_ATOMS: atom_id res chain seq x y z
N MET A 1 4.86 73.69 -11.12
CA MET A 1 4.13 72.89 -12.16
C MET A 1 3.78 71.44 -11.68
N SER A 2 4.38 70.90 -10.65
CA SER A 2 4.10 69.56 -10.13
C SER A 2 2.70 69.40 -9.51
N PHE A 3 2.26 70.37 -8.69
CA PHE A 3 1.01 70.32 -7.93
C PHE A 3 -0.23 70.33 -8.80
N LEU A 4 -0.26 71.17 -9.85
CA LEU A 4 -1.38 71.25 -10.79
C LEU A 4 -1.57 70.01 -11.67
N ALA A 5 -0.52 69.29 -11.93
CA ALA A 5 -0.60 68.04 -12.70
C ALA A 5 -1.08 66.83 -11.85
N SER A 6 -0.75 66.79 -10.56
CA SER A 6 -1.28 65.82 -9.60
C SER A 6 -2.79 66.04 -9.39
N PHE A 7 -3.23 67.25 -9.19
CA PHE A 7 -4.65 67.60 -9.01
C PHE A 7 -5.50 67.23 -10.25
N ARG A 8 -4.92 67.32 -11.46
CA ARG A 8 -5.61 66.92 -12.70
C ARG A 8 -5.78 65.39 -12.78
N SER A 9 -4.81 64.61 -12.32
CA SER A 9 -4.88 63.14 -12.31
C SER A 9 -5.98 62.65 -11.35
N ASP A 10 -6.13 63.25 -10.16
CA ASP A 10 -7.17 62.92 -9.20
C ASP A 10 -8.56 63.14 -9.77
N GLN A 11 -8.76 64.29 -10.45
CA GLN A 11 -10.04 64.61 -11.07
C GLN A 11 -10.40 63.64 -12.21
N VAL A 12 -9.43 63.27 -13.04
CA VAL A 12 -9.60 62.29 -14.13
C VAL A 12 -9.91 60.90 -13.57
N LEU A 13 -9.22 60.46 -12.50
CA LEU A 13 -9.45 59.20 -11.85
C LEU A 13 -10.84 59.11 -11.20
N SER A 14 -11.25 60.18 -10.47
CA SER A 14 -12.60 60.25 -9.88
C SER A 14 -13.70 60.21 -10.95
N GLN A 15 -13.48 60.81 -12.11
CA GLN A 15 -14.40 60.74 -13.24
C GLN A 15 -14.46 59.32 -13.83
N LEU A 16 -13.33 58.62 -13.93
CA LEU A 16 -13.28 57.26 -14.43
C LEU A 16 -14.04 56.29 -13.51
N ILE A 17 -13.85 56.40 -12.20
CA ILE A 17 -14.53 55.54 -11.20
C ILE A 17 -16.03 55.84 -11.13
N ALA A 18 -16.46 57.09 -11.47
CA ALA A 18 -17.87 57.47 -11.51
C ALA A 18 -18.60 57.01 -12.78
N GLU A 19 -17.89 56.54 -13.82
CA GLU A 19 -18.50 56.00 -15.03
C GLU A 19 -19.20 54.68 -14.75
N SER A 20 -20.43 54.51 -15.15
CA SER A 20 -21.18 53.27 -14.95
C SER A 20 -20.71 52.12 -15.86
N ASP A 21 -20.10 52.45 -16.99
CA ASP A 21 -19.53 51.53 -17.95
C ASP A 21 -18.05 51.87 -18.21
N PRO A 22 -17.11 51.12 -17.58
CA PRO A 22 -15.67 51.30 -17.77
C PRO A 22 -15.19 51.11 -19.21
N ALA A 23 -15.97 50.48 -20.08
CA ALA A 23 -15.66 50.26 -21.50
C ALA A 23 -16.23 51.38 -22.40
N SER A 24 -16.95 52.37 -21.85
CA SER A 24 -17.54 53.44 -22.62
C SER A 24 -16.50 54.28 -23.38
N PRO A 25 -16.86 54.92 -24.50
CA PRO A 25 -15.95 55.81 -25.22
C PRO A 25 -15.45 57.00 -24.38
N ASN A 26 -16.20 57.39 -23.35
CA ASN A 26 -15.80 58.42 -22.40
C ASN A 26 -14.75 57.87 -21.41
N ALA A 27 -15.00 56.70 -20.83
CA ALA A 27 -14.02 56.01 -19.99
C ALA A 27 -12.68 55.81 -20.72
N GLN A 28 -12.72 55.40 -21.98
CA GLN A 28 -11.51 55.20 -22.78
C GLN A 28 -10.68 56.49 -22.94
N LYS A 29 -11.34 57.65 -23.12
CA LYS A 29 -10.64 58.94 -23.14
C LYS A 29 -10.01 59.31 -21.80
N LEU A 30 -10.63 58.90 -20.67
CA LEU A 30 -10.10 59.13 -19.34
C LEU A 30 -8.90 58.20 -19.07
N VAL A 31 -8.97 56.94 -19.49
CA VAL A 31 -7.85 55.98 -19.48
C VAL A 31 -6.65 56.54 -20.24
N ASP A 32 -6.85 57.06 -21.47
CA ASP A 32 -5.78 57.66 -22.27
C ASP A 32 -5.12 58.86 -21.59
N LYS A 33 -5.92 59.67 -20.87
CA LYS A 33 -5.38 60.80 -20.09
C LYS A 33 -4.54 60.33 -18.91
N LEU A 34 -4.97 59.27 -18.20
CA LEU A 34 -4.19 58.67 -17.09
C LEU A 34 -2.89 58.05 -17.59
N LYS A 35 -2.94 57.28 -18.69
CA LYS A 35 -1.73 56.73 -19.33
C LYS A 35 -0.74 57.84 -19.75
N LYS A 36 -1.24 58.99 -20.28
CA LYS A 36 -0.42 60.17 -20.62
C LYS A 36 0.15 60.90 -19.39
N ALA A 37 -0.50 60.80 -18.23
CA ALA A 37 0.01 61.41 -17.00
C ALA A 37 1.24 60.64 -16.44
N GLY A 38 1.44 59.41 -16.84
CA GLY A 38 2.63 58.58 -16.51
C GLY A 38 2.80 58.33 -15.01
N ASN A 39 4.05 58.35 -14.54
CA ASN A 39 4.41 58.06 -13.15
C ASN A 39 3.65 58.87 -12.09
N LYS A 40 3.14 60.04 -12.43
CA LYS A 40 2.39 60.88 -11.49
C LYS A 40 1.01 60.32 -11.15
N ALA A 41 0.43 59.50 -12.03
CA ALA A 41 -0.84 58.85 -11.82
C ALA A 41 -0.71 57.53 -11.01
N VAL A 42 0.45 56.89 -11.02
CA VAL A 42 0.64 55.55 -10.44
C VAL A 42 0.22 55.46 -8.98
N PRO A 43 0.70 56.28 -8.01
CA PRO A 43 0.30 56.16 -6.62
C PRO A 43 -1.22 56.29 -6.43
N LYS A 44 -1.83 57.22 -7.15
CA LYS A 44 -3.25 57.50 -7.06
C LYS A 44 -4.12 56.37 -7.60
N ILE A 45 -3.66 55.71 -8.67
CA ILE A 45 -4.35 54.55 -9.24
C ILE A 45 -4.22 53.38 -8.29
N ILE A 46 -3.07 53.21 -7.64
CA ILE A 46 -2.85 52.19 -6.61
C ILE A 46 -3.80 52.41 -5.43
N ASP A 47 -3.88 53.62 -4.89
CA ASP A 47 -4.82 53.97 -3.81
C ASP A 47 -6.28 53.68 -4.19
N ALA A 48 -6.65 53.92 -5.45
CA ALA A 48 -8.00 53.71 -5.94
C ALA A 48 -8.41 52.22 -6.03
N LEU A 49 -7.49 51.31 -6.08
CA LEU A 49 -7.76 49.86 -6.03
C LEU A 49 -8.49 49.44 -4.76
N ALA A 50 -8.28 50.14 -3.64
CA ALA A 50 -8.92 49.86 -2.36
C ALA A 50 -10.45 49.89 -2.42
N LEU A 51 -11.02 50.84 -3.20
CA LEU A 51 -12.43 51.12 -3.24
C LEU A 51 -13.11 50.77 -4.58
N SER A 52 -12.35 50.36 -5.60
CA SER A 52 -12.88 50.04 -6.92
C SER A 52 -13.69 48.73 -6.92
N ASP A 53 -14.74 48.68 -7.74
CA ASP A 53 -15.43 47.42 -8.05
C ASP A 53 -14.60 46.56 -9.02
N LYS A 54 -15.05 45.33 -9.29
CA LYS A 54 -14.32 44.38 -10.14
C LYS A 54 -14.07 44.94 -11.56
N SER A 55 -15.00 45.65 -12.15
CA SER A 55 -14.88 46.14 -13.52
C SER A 55 -13.88 47.30 -13.60
N HIS A 56 -13.94 48.24 -12.65
CA HIS A 56 -12.96 49.32 -12.55
C HIS A 56 -11.57 48.80 -12.16
N THR A 57 -11.48 47.81 -11.25
CA THR A 57 -10.19 47.22 -10.89
C THR A 57 -9.47 46.68 -12.13
N MET A 58 -10.15 45.98 -13.05
CA MET A 58 -9.54 45.50 -14.29
C MET A 58 -8.95 46.65 -15.14
N VAL A 59 -9.68 47.76 -15.27
CA VAL A 59 -9.19 48.91 -16.03
C VAL A 59 -8.03 49.62 -15.34
N LEU A 60 -8.07 49.76 -14.01
CA LEU A 60 -6.97 50.34 -13.23
C LEU A 60 -5.70 49.49 -13.32
N VAL A 61 -5.84 48.18 -13.24
CA VAL A 61 -4.73 47.22 -13.41
C VAL A 61 -4.13 47.33 -14.82
N ASP A 62 -4.96 47.43 -15.89
CA ASP A 62 -4.46 47.61 -17.25
C ASP A 62 -3.66 48.91 -17.40
N ILE A 63 -4.16 50.03 -16.82
CA ILE A 63 -3.42 51.29 -16.84
C ILE A 63 -2.08 51.14 -16.12
N LEU A 64 -2.07 50.58 -14.92
CA LEU A 64 -0.86 50.34 -14.14
C LEU A 64 0.14 49.46 -14.90
N GLY A 65 -0.34 48.34 -15.51
CA GLY A 65 0.48 47.44 -16.31
C GLY A 65 1.15 48.12 -17.52
N THR A 66 0.46 49.11 -18.13
CA THR A 66 1.08 49.89 -19.22
C THR A 66 2.02 51.01 -18.73
N LEU A 67 1.99 51.36 -17.46
CA LEU A 67 2.82 52.45 -16.88
C LEU A 67 4.07 51.92 -16.19
N VAL A 68 4.09 50.65 -15.77
CA VAL A 68 5.23 50.08 -15.04
C VAL A 68 6.50 50.03 -15.92
N ASN A 69 7.62 50.42 -15.35
CA ASN A 69 8.96 50.31 -15.94
C ASN A 69 10.02 50.37 -14.85
N ASP A 70 11.27 50.03 -15.17
CA ASP A 70 12.38 49.97 -14.17
C ASP A 70 12.55 51.26 -13.35
N LYS A 71 12.22 52.45 -13.89
CA LYS A 71 12.41 53.73 -13.20
C LYS A 71 11.36 53.99 -12.14
N ASN A 72 10.20 53.35 -12.20
CA ASN A 72 9.07 53.63 -11.31
C ASN A 72 8.66 52.42 -10.44
N LEU A 73 9.41 51.30 -10.45
CA LEU A 73 9.12 50.14 -9.62
C LEU A 73 8.98 50.47 -8.13
N HIS A 74 9.71 51.48 -7.62
CA HIS A 74 9.59 51.94 -6.25
C HIS A 74 8.18 52.43 -5.88
N LEU A 75 7.38 52.90 -6.84
CA LEU A 75 5.98 53.27 -6.62
C LEU A 75 5.06 52.05 -6.46
N PHE A 76 5.37 50.95 -7.14
CA PHE A 76 4.67 49.69 -7.01
C PHE A 76 5.04 48.94 -5.72
N ARG A 77 6.24 49.15 -5.17
CA ARG A 77 6.63 48.66 -3.86
C ARG A 77 5.64 49.12 -2.78
N GLU A 78 5.22 50.41 -2.80
CA GLU A 78 4.25 50.97 -1.86
C GLU A 78 2.89 50.22 -1.95
N GLY A 79 2.43 49.87 -3.16
CA GLY A 79 1.22 49.09 -3.34
C GLY A 79 1.32 47.62 -2.91
N LEU A 80 2.49 47.01 -2.99
CA LEU A 80 2.74 45.65 -2.45
C LEU A 80 2.90 45.64 -0.92
N ALA A 81 3.20 46.79 -0.30
CA ALA A 81 3.32 46.99 1.14
C ALA A 81 2.05 47.54 1.79
N ASP A 82 0.96 47.73 1.03
CA ASP A 82 -0.31 48.25 1.53
C ASP A 82 -1.02 47.24 2.45
N GLY A 83 -1.67 47.78 3.51
CA GLY A 83 -2.47 46.96 4.42
C GLY A 83 -3.78 46.42 3.82
N ASN A 84 -4.17 46.87 2.62
CA ASN A 84 -5.39 46.45 1.94
C ASN A 84 -5.09 45.35 0.90
N GLU A 85 -5.66 44.19 1.09
CA GLU A 85 -5.49 43.03 0.19
C GLU A 85 -5.83 43.31 -1.27
N ARG A 86 -6.81 44.19 -1.55
CA ARG A 86 -7.20 44.58 -2.92
C ARG A 86 -6.12 45.41 -3.60
N VAL A 87 -5.46 46.28 -2.84
CA VAL A 87 -4.35 47.12 -3.34
C VAL A 87 -3.16 46.21 -3.64
N VAL A 88 -2.81 45.33 -2.72
CA VAL A 88 -1.72 44.36 -2.91
C VAL A 88 -1.98 43.48 -4.14
N SER A 89 -3.15 42.84 -4.21
CA SER A 89 -3.50 41.94 -5.32
C SER A 89 -3.58 42.66 -6.66
N GLY A 90 -4.16 43.85 -6.71
CA GLY A 90 -4.25 44.66 -7.93
C GLY A 90 -2.88 45.12 -8.41
N THR A 91 -2.00 45.53 -7.50
CA THR A 91 -0.63 45.92 -7.80
C THR A 91 0.19 44.72 -8.32
N ALA A 92 0.07 43.57 -7.66
CA ALA A 92 0.70 42.34 -8.11
C ALA A 92 0.23 41.93 -9.51
N TRP A 93 -1.07 42.02 -9.76
CA TRP A 93 -1.63 41.72 -11.08
C TRP A 93 -1.12 42.67 -12.16
N ALA A 94 -1.02 43.98 -11.87
CA ALA A 94 -0.46 44.97 -12.81
C ALA A 94 1.01 44.64 -13.16
N LEU A 95 1.82 44.31 -12.17
CA LEU A 95 3.21 43.88 -12.37
C LEU A 95 3.27 42.58 -13.19
N SER A 96 2.39 41.60 -12.92
CA SER A 96 2.35 40.31 -13.65
C SER A 96 1.94 40.47 -15.12
N SER A 97 1.15 41.48 -15.45
CA SER A 97 0.62 41.70 -16.82
C SER A 97 1.59 42.49 -17.72
N SER A 98 2.64 43.08 -17.20
CA SER A 98 3.59 43.91 -17.93
C SER A 98 4.92 43.21 -18.19
N THR A 99 5.54 43.49 -19.34
CA THR A 99 6.88 43.05 -19.72
C THR A 99 7.87 44.20 -19.88
N ASP A 100 7.48 45.42 -19.54
CA ASP A 100 8.26 46.63 -19.79
C ASP A 100 9.25 46.98 -18.68
N TYR A 101 9.59 45.98 -17.82
CA TYR A 101 10.56 46.11 -16.75
C TYR A 101 11.35 44.80 -16.56
N ASN A 102 12.50 44.89 -15.92
CA ASN A 102 13.29 43.70 -15.56
C ASN A 102 12.79 43.11 -14.23
N ALA A 103 12.18 41.93 -14.27
CA ALA A 103 11.62 41.26 -13.09
C ALA A 103 12.66 41.00 -11.98
N ASN A 104 13.96 40.88 -12.32
CA ASN A 104 15.02 40.74 -11.33
C ASN A 104 15.10 41.96 -10.38
N ASN A 105 14.68 43.15 -10.84
CA ASN A 105 14.65 44.33 -9.99
C ASN A 105 13.60 44.23 -8.86
N LEU A 106 12.65 43.31 -8.93
CA LEU A 106 11.70 43.04 -7.84
C LEU A 106 12.33 42.24 -6.70
N LEU A 107 13.44 41.51 -6.93
CA LEU A 107 14.08 40.67 -5.91
C LEU A 107 14.61 41.48 -4.72
N GLN A 108 14.91 42.78 -4.91
CA GLN A 108 15.28 43.69 -3.81
C GLN A 108 14.14 43.91 -2.80
N PHE A 109 12.85 43.71 -3.21
CA PHE A 109 11.71 43.91 -2.32
C PHE A 109 11.56 42.81 -1.27
N PHE A 110 12.26 41.68 -1.39
CA PHE A 110 12.33 40.69 -0.33
C PHE A 110 13.00 41.18 0.97
N GLU A 111 13.84 42.21 0.89
CA GLU A 111 14.50 42.83 2.04
C GLU A 111 13.54 43.69 2.87
N ASP A 112 12.38 43.97 2.34
CA ASP A 112 11.39 44.84 2.95
C ASP A 112 10.33 44.03 3.70
N GLU A 113 10.27 44.17 5.01
CA GLU A 113 9.33 43.46 5.88
C GLU A 113 7.86 43.86 5.65
N GLU A 114 7.61 45.09 5.13
CA GLU A 114 6.26 45.58 4.85
C GLU A 114 5.65 44.98 3.57
N VAL A 115 6.49 44.55 2.62
CA VAL A 115 6.04 43.99 1.35
C VAL A 115 5.40 42.62 1.52
N ALA A 116 4.23 42.41 0.94
CA ALA A 116 3.53 41.15 0.90
C ALA A 116 4.31 40.11 0.03
N LYS A 117 5.24 39.40 0.62
CA LYS A 117 6.15 38.44 -0.07
C LYS A 117 5.40 37.39 -0.88
N ALA A 118 4.23 36.93 -0.40
CA ALA A 118 3.40 35.98 -1.14
C ALA A 118 2.94 36.56 -2.49
N ALA A 119 2.49 37.83 -2.52
CA ALA A 119 2.09 38.51 -3.75
C ALA A 119 3.29 38.73 -4.68
N LEU A 120 4.43 39.13 -4.12
CA LEU A 120 5.69 39.28 -4.86
C LEU A 120 6.12 37.96 -5.54
N ILE A 121 6.07 36.83 -4.84
CA ILE A 121 6.37 35.51 -5.39
C ILE A 121 5.45 35.15 -6.55
N GLU A 122 4.16 35.46 -6.48
CA GLU A 122 3.23 35.22 -7.58
C GLU A 122 3.60 36.04 -8.83
N VAL A 123 4.01 37.30 -8.67
CA VAL A 123 4.53 38.11 -9.78
C VAL A 123 5.78 37.48 -10.40
N LEU A 124 6.75 37.07 -9.56
CA LEU A 124 7.98 36.45 -10.02
C LEU A 124 7.70 35.11 -10.74
N ARG A 125 6.69 34.37 -10.33
CA ARG A 125 6.30 33.13 -10.99
C ARG A 125 5.83 33.35 -12.43
N VAL A 126 5.14 34.45 -12.70
CA VAL A 126 4.73 34.81 -14.07
C VAL A 126 5.95 35.13 -14.94
N HIS A 127 6.94 35.83 -14.39
CA HIS A 127 8.15 36.24 -15.08
C HIS A 127 9.33 35.27 -14.94
N LYS A 128 9.07 34.00 -14.60
CA LYS A 128 10.09 33.00 -14.22
C LYS A 128 11.21 32.85 -15.22
N ASP A 129 10.93 32.96 -16.52
CA ASP A 129 11.90 32.73 -17.60
C ASP A 129 12.95 33.86 -17.71
N ASP A 130 12.66 35.04 -17.14
CA ASP A 130 13.54 36.21 -17.14
C ASP A 130 14.34 36.35 -15.83
N LEU A 131 14.09 35.46 -14.84
CA LEU A 131 14.69 35.56 -13.52
C LEU A 131 16.09 34.94 -13.43
N SER A 132 16.96 35.59 -12.65
CA SER A 132 18.25 35.06 -12.25
C SER A 132 18.08 33.99 -11.17
N VAL A 133 18.33 32.73 -11.52
CA VAL A 133 18.31 31.62 -10.56
C VAL A 133 19.31 31.83 -9.41
N HIS A 134 20.47 32.45 -9.70
CA HIS A 134 21.46 32.76 -8.68
C HIS A 134 20.95 33.73 -7.62
N GLU A 135 20.26 34.81 -8.04
CA GLU A 135 19.66 35.77 -7.12
C GLU A 135 18.47 35.18 -6.36
N LEU A 136 17.60 34.39 -7.01
CA LEU A 136 16.52 33.65 -6.36
C LEU A 136 17.04 32.72 -5.26
N LEU A 137 18.10 31.96 -5.53
CA LEU A 137 18.75 31.11 -4.53
C LEU A 137 19.28 31.91 -3.35
N GLN A 138 19.80 33.10 -3.59
CA GLN A 138 20.32 33.98 -2.54
C GLN A 138 19.18 34.44 -1.62
N ARG A 139 18.03 34.84 -2.21
CA ARG A 139 16.85 35.28 -1.45
C ARG A 139 16.14 34.18 -0.70
N ALA A 140 16.24 32.93 -1.17
CA ALA A 140 15.63 31.78 -0.49
C ALA A 140 16.16 31.55 0.93
N TYR A 141 17.36 32.03 1.27
CA TYR A 141 17.95 31.94 2.61
C TYR A 141 17.33 32.93 3.61
N ASP A 142 16.72 34.00 3.13
CA ASP A 142 16.18 35.10 3.95
C ASP A 142 14.65 35.03 4.06
N CYS A 143 14.03 33.92 3.62
CA CYS A 143 12.59 33.75 3.55
C CYS A 143 12.07 32.74 4.59
N GLU A 144 10.78 32.86 4.93
CA GLU A 144 10.06 31.89 5.69
C GLU A 144 9.93 30.55 4.92
N PRO A 145 9.75 29.40 5.58
CA PRO A 145 9.76 28.08 4.92
C PRO A 145 8.75 27.95 3.76
N ARG A 146 7.57 28.60 3.84
CA ARG A 146 6.56 28.59 2.77
C ARG A 146 7.02 29.39 1.54
N GLU A 147 7.63 30.53 1.78
CA GLU A 147 8.17 31.39 0.74
C GLU A 147 9.38 30.74 0.07
N THR A 148 10.28 30.16 0.87
CA THR A 148 11.40 29.34 0.40
C THR A 148 10.93 28.23 -0.55
N ALA A 149 9.91 27.46 -0.15
CA ALA A 149 9.34 26.40 -1.00
C ALA A 149 8.77 26.96 -2.32
N ALA A 150 8.13 28.13 -2.29
CA ALA A 150 7.58 28.78 -3.48
C ALA A 150 8.67 29.28 -4.42
N ILE A 151 9.74 29.88 -3.89
CA ILE A 151 10.92 30.28 -4.66
C ILE A 151 11.59 29.06 -5.31
N PHE A 152 11.78 27.98 -4.56
CA PHE A 152 12.35 26.74 -5.12
C PHE A 152 11.46 26.10 -6.20
N LYS A 153 10.16 26.33 -6.16
CA LYS A 153 9.24 25.91 -7.24
C LYS A 153 9.52 26.71 -8.53
N ILE A 154 9.76 28.03 -8.43
CA ILE A 154 10.17 28.84 -9.59
C ILE A 154 11.51 28.37 -10.14
N ILE A 155 12.52 28.20 -9.26
CA ILE A 155 13.84 27.72 -9.65
C ILE A 155 13.76 26.36 -10.35
N ARG A 156 12.90 25.46 -9.88
CA ARG A 156 12.69 24.13 -10.47
C ARG A 156 12.28 24.21 -11.95
N ASP A 157 11.50 25.20 -12.32
CA ASP A 157 10.99 25.36 -13.67
C ASP A 157 12.01 26.02 -14.61
N THR A 158 13.00 26.76 -14.07
CA THR A 158 13.94 27.59 -14.83
C THR A 158 15.38 27.10 -14.80
N ILE A 159 15.70 26.15 -13.91
CA ILE A 159 17.06 25.69 -13.69
C ILE A 159 17.61 24.93 -14.91
N LYS A 160 18.89 25.16 -15.23
CA LYS A 160 19.59 24.56 -16.35
C LYS A 160 20.69 23.60 -15.87
N PRO A 161 21.08 22.59 -16.68
CA PRO A 161 22.12 21.61 -16.32
C PRO A 161 23.50 22.22 -15.99
N GLU A 162 23.81 23.40 -16.52
CA GLU A 162 25.09 24.08 -16.27
C GLU A 162 25.24 24.56 -14.83
N MET A 163 24.09 24.73 -14.12
CA MET A 163 24.06 25.23 -12.74
C MET A 163 24.28 24.14 -11.69
N VAL A 164 24.35 22.87 -12.08
CA VAL A 164 24.47 21.72 -11.15
C VAL A 164 25.68 21.89 -10.22
N GLY A 165 26.83 22.35 -10.72
CA GLY A 165 28.01 22.58 -9.91
C GLY A 165 27.80 23.62 -8.80
N ASP A 166 27.12 24.73 -9.08
CA ASP A 166 26.77 25.76 -8.07
C ASP A 166 25.81 25.22 -7.02
N LEU A 167 24.80 24.44 -7.42
CA LEU A 167 23.87 23.81 -6.48
C LEU A 167 24.57 22.82 -5.54
N ILE A 168 25.49 22.00 -6.07
CA ILE A 168 26.26 21.06 -5.26
C ILE A 168 27.14 21.82 -4.26
N ALA A 169 27.82 22.91 -4.67
CA ALA A 169 28.62 23.72 -3.77
C ALA A 169 27.80 24.30 -2.61
N ARG A 170 26.55 24.71 -2.88
CA ARG A 170 25.62 25.26 -1.86
C ARG A 170 25.10 24.21 -0.87
N MET A 171 25.12 22.91 -1.21
CA MET A 171 24.79 21.84 -0.26
C MET A 171 25.74 21.75 0.95
N GLY A 172 26.91 22.36 0.89
CA GLY A 172 27.80 22.53 2.03
C GLY A 172 27.31 23.54 3.09
N GLY A 173 26.21 24.26 2.85
CA GLY A 173 25.62 25.21 3.80
C GLY A 173 25.08 24.51 5.05
N LYS A 174 24.66 25.31 6.06
CA LYS A 174 24.18 24.81 7.35
C LYS A 174 22.65 24.64 7.41
N ASP A 175 21.92 25.31 6.53
CA ASP A 175 20.44 25.32 6.54
C ASP A 175 19.88 23.98 6.01
N PRO A 176 19.18 23.19 6.84
CA PRO A 176 18.64 21.90 6.41
C PRO A 176 17.50 22.03 5.40
N VAL A 177 16.67 23.09 5.47
CA VAL A 177 15.55 23.30 4.55
C VAL A 177 16.08 23.58 3.14
N ILE A 178 17.07 24.46 3.04
CA ILE A 178 17.73 24.76 1.76
C ILE A 178 18.38 23.49 1.18
N LYS A 179 19.12 22.73 1.99
CA LYS A 179 19.74 21.47 1.55
C LYS A 179 18.71 20.51 0.94
N ILE A 180 17.56 20.33 1.61
CA ILE A 180 16.49 19.45 1.14
C ILE A 180 15.97 19.91 -0.24
N HIS A 181 15.71 21.19 -0.40
CA HIS A 181 15.26 21.74 -1.68
C HIS A 181 16.32 21.61 -2.78
N LEU A 182 17.61 21.86 -2.45
CA LEU A 182 18.70 21.68 -3.40
C LEU A 182 18.80 20.22 -3.87
N MET A 183 18.68 19.26 -2.97
CA MET A 183 18.67 17.83 -3.32
C MET A 183 17.51 17.47 -4.24
N GLN A 184 16.31 17.99 -3.98
CA GLN A 184 15.14 17.81 -4.84
C GLN A 184 15.31 18.39 -6.25
N LEU A 185 16.03 19.53 -6.38
CA LEU A 185 16.38 20.08 -7.68
C LEU A 185 17.42 19.22 -8.40
N LEU A 186 18.47 18.82 -7.69
CA LEU A 186 19.56 18.02 -8.24
C LEU A 186 19.10 16.65 -8.72
N ALA A 187 18.12 16.05 -8.03
CA ALA A 187 17.56 14.74 -8.39
C ALA A 187 16.99 14.67 -9.83
N LYS A 188 16.68 15.81 -10.45
CA LYS A 188 16.18 15.88 -11.84
C LYS A 188 17.26 15.70 -12.91
N PHE A 189 18.53 15.89 -12.58
CA PHE A 189 19.61 15.87 -13.56
C PHE A 189 20.36 14.55 -13.50
N ASP A 190 20.67 14.01 -14.68
CA ASP A 190 21.46 12.78 -14.79
C ASP A 190 22.94 13.12 -14.95
N LYS A 191 23.61 13.40 -13.81
CA LYS A 191 25.05 13.67 -13.73
C LYS A 191 25.67 12.90 -12.56
N PRO A 192 26.80 12.19 -12.76
CA PRO A 192 27.41 11.33 -11.73
C PRO A 192 27.83 12.08 -10.45
N GLU A 193 28.31 13.32 -10.59
CA GLU A 193 28.73 14.17 -9.46
C GLU A 193 27.61 14.44 -8.46
N ILE A 194 26.33 14.33 -8.88
CA ILE A 194 25.16 14.51 -8.01
C ILE A 194 25.05 13.36 -7.01
N ASN A 195 25.26 12.11 -7.46
CA ASN A 195 25.20 10.95 -6.57
C ASN A 195 26.22 11.08 -5.45
N GLN A 196 27.47 11.45 -5.79
CA GLN A 196 28.51 11.68 -4.80
C GLN A 196 28.15 12.78 -3.79
N ALA A 197 27.55 13.88 -4.28
CA ALA A 197 27.13 14.98 -3.42
C ALA A 197 25.96 14.58 -2.49
N LEU A 198 24.99 13.77 -2.97
CA LEU A 198 23.88 13.22 -2.18
C LEU A 198 24.40 12.23 -1.13
N GLU A 199 25.32 11.32 -1.49
CA GLU A 199 25.93 10.36 -0.58
C GLU A 199 26.65 11.04 0.60
N MET A 200 27.27 12.20 0.36
CA MET A 200 27.86 12.98 1.45
C MET A 200 26.81 13.46 2.47
N GLN A 201 25.57 13.70 2.04
CA GLN A 201 24.49 14.14 2.92
C GLN A 201 23.87 12.98 3.72
N LEU A 202 24.16 11.72 3.41
CA LEU A 202 23.76 10.57 4.25
C LEU A 202 24.38 10.61 5.66
N LYS A 203 25.46 11.40 5.85
CA LYS A 203 26.14 11.60 7.15
C LYS A 203 25.83 12.97 7.77
N ASP A 204 24.82 13.70 7.27
CA ASP A 204 24.42 14.98 7.84
C ASP A 204 23.91 14.82 9.28
N SER A 205 24.18 15.80 10.13
CA SER A 205 23.71 15.81 11.52
C SER A 205 22.17 15.83 11.63
N ASN A 206 21.50 16.41 10.63
CA ASN A 206 20.06 16.54 10.59
C ASN A 206 19.40 15.33 9.90
N LYS A 207 18.56 14.60 10.62
CA LYS A 207 17.85 13.41 10.12
C LYS A 207 16.98 13.68 8.88
N MET A 208 16.37 14.86 8.76
CA MET A 208 15.58 15.24 7.60
C MET A 208 16.43 15.35 6.34
N VAL A 209 17.66 15.85 6.48
CA VAL A 209 18.63 15.93 5.38
C VAL A 209 19.06 14.52 4.96
N ARG A 210 19.40 13.64 5.91
CA ARG A 210 19.76 12.24 5.61
C ARG A 210 18.63 11.50 4.88
N GLY A 211 17.40 11.63 5.40
CA GLY A 211 16.22 11.04 4.76
C GLY A 211 15.90 11.61 3.37
N ALA A 212 16.14 12.91 3.15
CA ALA A 212 15.98 13.54 1.84
C ALA A 212 17.05 13.10 0.84
N ALA A 213 18.29 12.88 1.31
CA ALA A 213 19.37 12.35 0.49
C ALA A 213 19.06 10.94 -0.04
N LEU A 214 18.58 10.05 0.84
CA LEU A 214 18.09 8.72 0.44
C LEU A 214 16.96 8.81 -0.60
N GLY A 215 15.95 9.66 -0.36
CA GLY A 215 14.84 9.84 -1.30
C GLY A 215 15.32 10.37 -2.67
N ALA A 216 16.28 11.29 -2.68
CA ALA A 216 16.87 11.81 -3.91
C ALA A 216 17.69 10.74 -4.66
N LEU A 217 18.50 9.94 -3.97
CA LEU A 217 19.23 8.80 -4.54
C LEU A 217 18.27 7.77 -5.12
N SER A 218 17.24 7.36 -4.38
CA SER A 218 16.22 6.42 -4.83
C SER A 218 15.50 6.88 -6.10
N SER A 219 15.16 8.18 -6.19
CA SER A 219 14.43 8.72 -7.35
C SER A 219 15.26 8.78 -8.64
N ARG A 220 16.58 8.77 -8.52
CA ARG A 220 17.51 8.83 -9.66
C ARG A 220 17.75 7.48 -10.34
N GLY A 221 17.54 6.38 -9.64
CA GLY A 221 17.66 5.01 -10.19
C GLY A 221 19.07 4.60 -10.65
N GLY A 222 19.44 3.36 -10.44
CA GLY A 222 20.49 2.68 -11.22
C GLY A 222 21.96 2.85 -10.86
N ASN A 223 22.41 3.91 -10.18
CA ASN A 223 23.83 4.12 -9.79
C ASN A 223 23.95 4.60 -8.34
N ILE A 224 23.30 3.90 -7.43
CA ILE A 224 23.48 4.14 -5.99
C ILE A 224 24.71 3.36 -5.48
N ASN A 225 25.39 3.92 -4.48
CA ASN A 225 26.48 3.23 -3.82
C ASN A 225 25.90 2.36 -2.70
N ILE A 226 25.61 1.10 -3.03
CA ILE A 226 24.95 0.14 -2.13
C ILE A 226 25.68 0.03 -0.77
N GLU A 227 27.01 0.11 -0.73
CA GLU A 227 27.78 0.07 0.51
C GLU A 227 27.39 1.22 1.45
N LYS A 228 27.32 2.45 0.93
CA LYS A 228 26.97 3.63 1.74
C LYS A 228 25.51 3.66 2.14
N ASP A 229 24.62 3.16 1.27
CA ASP A 229 23.18 3.08 1.57
C ASP A 229 22.91 1.99 2.61
N ALA A 230 23.65 0.87 2.58
CA ALA A 230 23.59 -0.18 3.60
C ALA A 230 24.11 0.32 4.97
N ASP A 231 25.12 1.18 4.99
CA ASP A 231 25.62 1.79 6.24
C ASP A 231 24.51 2.59 6.96
N VAL A 232 23.56 3.16 6.22
CA VAL A 232 22.44 3.94 6.80
C VAL A 232 21.42 3.05 7.51
N LEU A 233 21.44 1.73 7.33
CA LEU A 233 20.60 0.81 8.13
C LEU A 233 20.97 0.84 9.62
N THR A 234 22.14 1.35 9.99
CA THR A 234 22.56 1.59 11.37
C THR A 234 22.29 3.01 11.87
N ASP A 235 21.52 3.81 11.13
CA ASP A 235 21.18 5.19 11.51
C ASP A 235 20.46 5.23 12.86
N PRO A 236 20.77 6.19 13.76
CA PRO A 236 20.10 6.30 15.04
C PRO A 236 18.61 6.69 14.94
N ASP A 237 18.15 7.14 13.78
CA ASP A 237 16.75 7.50 13.54
C ASP A 237 16.04 6.44 12.71
N LEU A 238 14.95 5.88 13.27
CA LEU A 238 14.20 4.78 12.67
C LEU A 238 13.51 5.16 11.34
N ASP A 239 13.10 6.42 11.17
CA ASP A 239 12.52 6.87 9.90
C ASP A 239 13.56 6.88 8.77
N VAL A 240 14.82 7.19 9.13
CA VAL A 240 15.95 7.16 8.18
C VAL A 240 16.30 5.71 7.84
N GLN A 241 16.34 4.81 8.83
CA GLN A 241 16.53 3.37 8.61
C GLN A 241 15.45 2.80 7.66
N GLY A 242 14.17 3.10 7.93
CA GLY A 242 13.06 2.64 7.09
C GLY A 242 13.19 3.09 5.63
N LYS A 243 13.63 4.34 5.40
CA LYS A 243 13.90 4.82 4.04
C LYS A 243 15.08 4.12 3.38
N ALA A 244 16.12 3.77 4.14
CA ALA A 244 17.25 3.00 3.61
C ALA A 244 16.81 1.60 3.19
N VAL A 245 15.95 0.93 3.97
CA VAL A 245 15.32 -0.34 3.60
C VAL A 245 14.59 -0.22 2.25
N ASP A 246 13.69 0.77 2.12
CA ASP A 246 12.93 1.00 0.87
C ASP A 246 13.86 1.23 -0.33
N VAL A 247 14.94 1.98 -0.14
CA VAL A 247 15.93 2.27 -1.20
C VAL A 247 16.65 1.01 -1.64
N LEU A 248 17.13 0.20 -0.70
CA LEU A 248 17.87 -1.03 -0.99
C LEU A 248 17.00 -2.09 -1.65
N ILE A 249 15.75 -2.25 -1.18
CA ILE A 249 14.76 -3.16 -1.81
C ILE A 249 14.49 -2.71 -3.25
N LYS A 250 14.23 -1.43 -3.46
CA LYS A 250 13.94 -0.89 -4.79
C LYS A 250 15.12 -0.99 -5.74
N ALA A 251 16.33 -0.81 -5.24
CA ALA A 251 17.55 -0.94 -6.02
C ALA A 251 17.78 -2.38 -6.49
N ASN A 252 17.43 -3.36 -5.67
CA ASN A 252 17.60 -4.80 -5.93
C ASN A 252 18.95 -5.14 -6.59
N HIS A 253 20.03 -4.62 -6.00
CA HIS A 253 21.36 -4.75 -6.58
C HIS A 253 22.00 -6.08 -6.17
N PRO A 254 22.73 -6.78 -7.07
CA PRO A 254 23.32 -8.09 -6.78
C PRO A 254 24.30 -8.10 -5.57
N ASP A 255 24.99 -6.98 -5.33
CA ASP A 255 25.93 -6.88 -4.22
C ASP A 255 25.27 -6.52 -2.88
N THR A 256 23.94 -6.29 -2.83
CA THR A 256 23.23 -5.86 -1.60
C THR A 256 23.52 -6.80 -0.43
N VAL A 257 23.40 -8.10 -0.64
CA VAL A 257 23.64 -9.12 0.40
C VAL A 257 25.00 -8.96 1.09
N ARG A 258 26.05 -8.70 0.31
CA ARG A 258 27.40 -8.54 0.83
C ARG A 258 27.54 -7.39 1.83
N PHE A 259 26.85 -6.27 1.58
CA PHE A 259 26.93 -5.08 2.43
C PHE A 259 26.00 -5.15 3.63
N LEU A 260 24.95 -6.01 3.59
CA LEU A 260 24.06 -6.22 4.72
C LEU A 260 24.68 -7.00 5.90
N VAL A 261 25.76 -7.74 5.66
CA VAL A 261 26.41 -8.59 6.68
C VAL A 261 26.83 -7.78 7.92
N THR A 262 27.28 -6.54 7.74
CA THR A 262 27.66 -5.65 8.84
C THR A 262 26.43 -5.26 9.67
N ALA A 263 25.36 -4.83 9.02
CA ALA A 263 24.12 -4.43 9.69
C ALA A 263 23.41 -5.61 10.38
N LEU A 264 23.52 -6.83 9.85
CA LEU A 264 23.02 -8.06 10.51
C LEU A 264 23.75 -8.41 11.81
N LYS A 265 24.93 -7.88 12.02
CA LYS A 265 25.76 -8.12 13.22
C LYS A 265 25.85 -6.90 14.13
N ASP A 266 25.07 -5.87 13.84
CA ASP A 266 25.04 -4.64 14.64
C ASP A 266 24.50 -4.91 16.06
N GLU A 267 24.97 -4.16 17.05
CA GLU A 267 24.49 -4.25 18.41
C GLU A 267 23.02 -3.85 18.53
N SER A 268 22.56 -2.91 17.68
CA SER A 268 21.19 -2.46 17.60
C SER A 268 20.28 -3.51 16.96
N GLU A 269 19.28 -3.96 17.68
CA GLU A 269 18.24 -4.83 17.14
C GLU A 269 17.51 -4.21 15.95
N TYR A 270 17.34 -2.88 15.95
CA TYR A 270 16.67 -2.16 14.85
C TYR A 270 17.48 -2.21 13.55
N ALA A 271 18.81 -2.11 13.63
CA ALA A 271 19.68 -2.27 12.48
C ALA A 271 19.62 -3.69 11.93
N ARG A 272 19.64 -4.71 12.80
CA ARG A 272 19.51 -6.12 12.38
C ARG A 272 18.13 -6.39 11.76
N ARG A 273 17.05 -5.84 12.35
CA ARG A 273 15.69 -5.90 11.78
C ARG A 273 15.64 -5.27 10.39
N ALA A 274 16.22 -4.08 10.20
CA ALA A 274 16.27 -3.41 8.91
C ALA A 274 17.02 -4.25 7.86
N ALA A 275 18.17 -4.83 8.24
CA ALA A 275 18.97 -5.67 7.34
C ALA A 275 18.24 -6.95 6.91
N VAL A 276 17.59 -7.66 7.86
CA VAL A 276 16.84 -8.88 7.54
C VAL A 276 15.60 -8.58 6.69
N GLU A 277 14.98 -7.40 6.85
CA GLU A 277 13.86 -6.97 6.03
C GLU A 277 14.27 -6.81 4.57
N VAL A 278 15.43 -6.17 4.32
CA VAL A 278 15.97 -6.09 2.95
C VAL A 278 16.26 -7.49 2.40
N LEU A 279 16.88 -8.38 3.18
CA LEU A 279 17.16 -9.74 2.75
C LEU A 279 15.91 -10.57 2.48
N ASN A 280 14.82 -10.32 3.19
CA ASN A 280 13.56 -11.01 2.96
C ASN A 280 12.95 -10.65 1.58
N GLU A 281 13.19 -9.44 1.09
CA GLU A 281 12.61 -8.98 -0.17
C GLU A 281 13.54 -9.22 -1.39
N VAL A 282 14.87 -9.13 -1.18
CA VAL A 282 15.84 -9.23 -2.29
C VAL A 282 16.78 -10.43 -2.18
N GLY A 283 16.66 -11.23 -1.12
CA GLY A 283 17.54 -12.37 -0.88
C GLY A 283 17.36 -13.47 -1.92
N ASP A 284 18.47 -14.13 -2.24
CA ASP A 284 18.54 -15.27 -3.13
C ASP A 284 19.40 -16.41 -2.50
N GLU A 285 19.76 -17.42 -3.27
CA GLU A 285 20.60 -18.52 -2.79
C GLU A 285 21.97 -18.07 -2.23
N THR A 286 22.43 -16.86 -2.54
CA THR A 286 23.71 -16.33 -2.00
C THR A 286 23.57 -15.87 -0.56
N SER A 287 22.36 -15.47 -0.14
CA SER A 287 22.03 -14.98 1.21
C SER A 287 21.69 -16.09 2.22
N VAL A 288 21.60 -17.33 1.77
CA VAL A 288 21.17 -18.48 2.64
C VAL A 288 22.03 -18.59 3.89
N LYS A 289 23.35 -18.40 3.79
CA LYS A 289 24.24 -18.50 4.95
C LYS A 289 23.96 -17.42 5.99
N GLU A 290 23.80 -16.19 5.57
CA GLU A 290 23.56 -15.03 6.41
C GLU A 290 22.17 -15.13 7.09
N LEU A 291 21.18 -15.64 6.36
CA LEU A 291 19.84 -15.90 6.89
C LEU A 291 19.83 -17.05 7.91
N LEU A 292 20.64 -18.11 7.69
CA LEU A 292 20.81 -19.20 8.64
C LEU A 292 21.49 -18.75 9.95
N ASP A 293 22.39 -17.77 9.87
CA ASP A 293 22.97 -17.14 11.05
C ASP A 293 21.90 -16.26 11.77
N ALA A 294 21.07 -15.53 11.01
CA ALA A 294 20.01 -14.69 11.53
C ALA A 294 18.84 -15.45 12.19
N ILE A 295 18.61 -16.72 11.84
CA ILE A 295 17.66 -17.59 12.58
C ILE A 295 18.05 -17.76 14.05
N LYS A 296 19.32 -17.59 14.38
CA LYS A 296 19.86 -17.74 15.75
C LYS A 296 19.96 -16.42 16.50
N ASP A 297 19.42 -15.34 15.95
CA ASP A 297 19.46 -14.01 16.57
C ASP A 297 18.68 -13.99 17.90
N ASP A 298 19.14 -13.20 18.84
CA ASP A 298 18.43 -13.00 20.12
C ASP A 298 17.06 -12.33 19.93
N ASP A 299 16.93 -11.50 18.89
CA ASP A 299 15.69 -10.84 18.56
C ASP A 299 14.74 -11.75 17.77
N TRP A 300 13.55 -11.97 18.30
CA TRP A 300 12.55 -12.86 17.71
C TRP A 300 12.08 -12.41 16.32
N TRP A 301 12.04 -11.07 16.05
CA TRP A 301 11.65 -10.53 14.76
C TRP A 301 12.67 -10.89 13.68
N VAL A 302 13.96 -10.72 14.00
CA VAL A 302 15.06 -11.09 13.10
C VAL A 302 14.98 -12.58 12.76
N ARG A 303 14.78 -13.45 13.78
CA ARG A 303 14.62 -14.90 13.55
C ARG A 303 13.46 -15.21 12.63
N SER A 304 12.28 -14.61 12.89
CA SER A 304 11.07 -14.84 12.10
C SER A 304 11.23 -14.39 10.65
N ARG A 305 11.77 -13.20 10.42
CA ARG A 305 11.97 -12.67 9.05
C ARG A 305 13.03 -13.45 8.27
N ALA A 306 14.09 -13.87 8.93
CA ALA A 306 15.08 -14.76 8.32
C ALA A 306 14.47 -16.11 7.90
N GLY A 307 13.57 -16.64 8.73
CA GLY A 307 12.82 -17.86 8.42
C GLY A 307 11.88 -17.68 7.22
N ASP A 308 11.13 -16.57 7.16
CA ASP A 308 10.27 -16.22 6.02
C ASP A 308 11.08 -16.12 4.72
N ALA A 309 12.23 -15.43 4.77
CA ALA A 309 13.13 -15.27 3.62
C ALA A 309 13.67 -16.62 3.13
N LEU A 310 14.14 -17.47 4.03
CA LEU A 310 14.59 -18.83 3.66
C LEU A 310 13.47 -19.68 3.07
N ALA A 311 12.26 -19.56 3.59
CA ALA A 311 11.09 -20.27 3.08
C ALA A 311 10.74 -19.82 1.64
N GLU A 312 10.89 -18.53 1.33
CA GLU A 312 10.63 -17.96 0.01
C GLU A 312 11.73 -18.32 -1.00
N ILE A 313 13.01 -18.22 -0.60
CA ILE A 313 14.14 -18.67 -1.42
C ILE A 313 13.97 -20.16 -1.75
N GLY A 314 13.66 -21.00 -0.77
CA GLY A 314 13.40 -22.42 -0.95
C GLY A 314 14.57 -23.16 -1.57
N GLY A 315 14.25 -24.25 -2.29
CA GLY A 315 15.22 -25.03 -3.04
C GLY A 315 16.08 -26.00 -2.20
N PRO A 316 16.88 -26.84 -2.87
CA PRO A 316 17.65 -27.90 -2.20
C PRO A 316 18.65 -27.39 -1.17
N LYS A 317 19.32 -26.27 -1.46
CA LYS A 317 20.35 -25.70 -0.59
C LYS A 317 19.77 -25.24 0.77
N VAL A 318 18.59 -24.62 0.75
CA VAL A 318 17.89 -24.19 1.96
C VAL A 318 17.46 -25.43 2.76
N VAL A 319 16.79 -26.39 2.10
CA VAL A 319 16.29 -27.60 2.76
C VAL A 319 17.44 -28.38 3.41
N ASP A 320 18.51 -28.66 2.67
CA ASP A 320 19.67 -29.43 3.18
C ASP A 320 20.35 -28.72 4.38
N SER A 321 20.31 -27.39 4.42
CA SER A 321 20.86 -26.62 5.54
C SER A 321 19.90 -26.60 6.75
N VAL A 322 18.61 -26.42 6.51
CA VAL A 322 17.60 -26.28 7.57
C VAL A 322 17.27 -27.58 8.26
N VAL A 323 17.32 -28.72 7.56
CA VAL A 323 17.06 -30.05 8.19
C VAL A 323 17.98 -30.33 9.38
N SER A 324 19.20 -29.81 9.39
CA SER A 324 20.12 -29.94 10.51
C SER A 324 19.66 -29.19 11.78
N LEU A 325 18.82 -28.20 11.63
CA LEU A 325 18.32 -27.36 12.73
C LEU A 325 17.12 -27.98 13.46
N ILE A 326 16.47 -29.00 12.91
CA ILE A 326 15.37 -29.73 13.59
C ILE A 326 15.88 -30.46 14.86
N GLY A 327 17.14 -30.85 14.92
CA GLY A 327 17.70 -31.60 16.03
C GLY A 327 18.46 -30.79 17.07
N VAL A 328 18.38 -29.45 17.04
CA VAL A 328 19.07 -28.60 18.03
C VAL A 328 18.28 -28.49 19.34
N GLU A 329 18.96 -28.18 20.46
CA GLU A 329 18.34 -28.10 21.78
C GLU A 329 17.34 -26.94 21.89
N ASP A 330 17.63 -25.82 21.20
CA ASP A 330 16.81 -24.62 21.22
C ASP A 330 15.46 -24.82 20.49
N GLU A 331 14.36 -24.72 21.24
CA GLU A 331 13.01 -24.96 20.71
C GLU A 331 12.57 -23.90 19.67
N ASP A 332 13.00 -22.64 19.82
CA ASP A 332 12.65 -21.58 18.89
C ASP A 332 13.31 -21.78 17.53
N ILE A 333 14.55 -22.27 17.54
CA ILE A 333 15.26 -22.63 16.29
C ILE A 333 14.58 -23.83 15.64
N ARG A 334 14.18 -24.88 16.41
CA ARG A 334 13.44 -26.03 15.86
C ARG A 334 12.10 -25.60 15.26
N ARG A 335 11.36 -24.74 15.95
CA ARG A 335 10.09 -24.17 15.43
C ARG A 335 10.29 -23.41 14.13
N THR A 336 11.32 -22.55 14.06
CA THR A 336 11.64 -21.82 12.82
C THR A 336 12.02 -22.79 11.70
N ALA A 337 12.87 -23.78 11.97
CA ALA A 337 13.28 -24.77 11.00
C ALA A 337 12.09 -25.56 10.42
N ILE A 338 11.17 -26.00 11.28
CA ILE A 338 10.00 -26.77 10.83
C ILE A 338 9.04 -25.91 9.99
N GLU A 339 8.89 -24.61 10.30
CA GLU A 339 8.08 -23.71 9.48
C GLU A 339 8.68 -23.51 8.08
N ILE A 340 9.99 -23.33 7.98
CA ILE A 340 10.68 -23.23 6.69
C ILE A 340 10.45 -24.51 5.86
N LEU A 341 10.62 -25.68 6.47
CA LEU A 341 10.43 -26.96 5.77
C LEU A 341 8.95 -27.19 5.39
N ASN A 342 8.02 -26.76 6.21
CA ASN A 342 6.59 -26.80 5.91
C ASN A 342 6.22 -25.89 4.72
N ALA A 343 6.86 -24.73 4.60
CA ALA A 343 6.65 -23.81 3.50
C ALA A 343 7.30 -24.26 2.19
N THR A 344 8.51 -24.84 2.24
CA THR A 344 9.26 -25.28 1.05
C THR A 344 8.67 -26.51 0.37
N LYS A 345 7.86 -27.33 1.08
CA LYS A 345 7.18 -28.52 0.56
C LYS A 345 8.11 -29.48 -0.18
N SER A 346 9.33 -29.65 0.29
CA SER A 346 10.34 -30.47 -0.37
C SER A 346 10.34 -31.93 0.18
N ASP A 347 10.29 -32.90 -0.71
CA ASP A 347 10.42 -34.35 -0.39
C ASP A 347 11.79 -34.70 0.21
N ARG A 348 12.81 -33.90 -0.03
CA ARG A 348 14.16 -34.06 0.57
C ARG A 348 14.13 -34.02 2.11
N ALA A 349 13.15 -33.31 2.69
CA ALA A 349 12.99 -33.23 4.15
C ALA A 349 12.20 -34.39 4.75
N GLU A 350 11.64 -35.29 3.95
CA GLU A 350 10.66 -36.30 4.38
C GLU A 350 11.12 -37.12 5.59
N ASP A 351 12.31 -37.72 5.55
CA ASP A 351 12.82 -38.53 6.64
C ASP A 351 13.07 -37.76 7.93
N HIS A 352 13.46 -36.52 7.81
CA HIS A 352 13.67 -35.60 8.94
C HIS A 352 12.35 -35.14 9.55
N LEU A 353 11.36 -34.87 8.71
CA LEU A 353 10.01 -34.51 9.14
C LEU A 353 9.32 -35.69 9.84
N ILE A 354 9.51 -36.95 9.36
CA ILE A 354 8.99 -38.13 10.05
C ILE A 354 9.58 -38.25 11.46
N LYS A 355 10.88 -37.98 11.64
CA LYS A 355 11.51 -37.96 12.97
C LYS A 355 10.97 -36.82 13.84
N ALA A 356 10.73 -35.64 13.26
CA ALA A 356 10.21 -34.46 13.96
C ALA A 356 8.78 -34.67 14.49
N THR A 357 8.03 -35.68 14.01
CA THR A 357 6.73 -36.03 14.62
C THR A 357 6.83 -36.59 16.03
N ASP A 358 8.04 -36.94 16.51
CA ASP A 358 8.33 -37.37 17.88
C ASP A 358 8.93 -36.26 18.75
N ASP A 359 9.04 -35.02 18.25
CA ASP A 359 9.61 -33.92 19.00
C ASP A 359 8.88 -33.68 20.34
N GLU A 360 9.60 -33.29 21.35
CA GLU A 360 9.03 -32.96 22.67
C GLU A 360 8.12 -31.70 22.60
N ASP A 361 8.42 -30.79 21.70
CA ASP A 361 7.59 -29.60 21.45
C ASP A 361 6.37 -29.94 20.59
N TRP A 362 5.19 -29.64 21.09
CA TRP A 362 3.92 -29.94 20.40
C TRP A 362 3.78 -29.20 19.07
N TRP A 363 4.29 -27.96 18.95
CA TRP A 363 4.24 -27.17 17.73
C TRP A 363 5.06 -27.81 16.62
N VAL A 364 6.29 -28.24 16.95
CA VAL A 364 7.18 -28.92 16.01
C VAL A 364 6.52 -30.23 15.50
N ARG A 365 5.92 -31.04 16.40
CA ARG A 365 5.19 -32.26 16.00
C ARG A 365 4.08 -31.99 15.01
N GLU A 366 3.18 -31.05 15.35
CA GLU A 366 2.01 -30.75 14.51
C GLU A 366 2.42 -30.17 13.16
N ARG A 367 3.42 -29.30 13.12
CA ARG A 367 3.95 -28.75 11.87
C ARG A 367 4.66 -29.77 11.01
N ALA A 368 5.35 -30.73 11.61
CA ALA A 368 5.94 -31.86 10.89
C ALA A 368 4.87 -32.72 10.20
N ILE A 369 3.77 -33.02 10.91
CA ILE A 369 2.64 -33.78 10.34
C ILE A 369 2.00 -32.99 9.18
N ASP A 370 1.78 -31.67 9.34
CA ASP A 370 1.22 -30.80 8.32
C ASP A 370 2.14 -30.72 7.08
N ALA A 371 3.45 -30.57 7.30
CA ALA A 371 4.46 -30.57 6.23
C ALA A 371 4.48 -31.89 5.45
N LEU A 372 4.48 -33.02 6.12
CA LEU A 372 4.41 -34.35 5.49
C LEU A 372 3.13 -34.53 4.68
N SER A 373 2.00 -34.00 5.18
CA SER A 373 0.73 -34.03 4.46
C SER A 373 0.80 -33.21 3.17
N LYS A 374 1.39 -31.99 3.22
CA LYS A 374 1.55 -31.09 2.06
C LYS A 374 2.51 -31.63 1.00
N ILE A 375 3.54 -32.35 1.43
CA ILE A 375 4.48 -33.04 0.53
C ILE A 375 3.78 -34.23 -0.17
N GLY A 376 2.75 -34.78 0.43
CA GLY A 376 2.10 -36.02 -0.06
C GLY A 376 2.81 -37.30 0.39
N SER A 377 3.49 -37.28 1.55
CA SER A 377 4.28 -38.38 2.06
C SER A 377 3.43 -39.56 2.53
N THR A 378 3.20 -40.53 1.68
CA THR A 378 2.58 -41.80 2.07
C THR A 378 3.47 -42.65 2.98
N LYS A 379 4.78 -42.40 2.99
CA LYS A 379 5.76 -43.06 3.88
C LYS A 379 5.53 -42.70 5.36
N ALA A 380 4.90 -41.55 5.63
CA ALA A 380 4.54 -41.11 6.98
C ALA A 380 3.30 -41.83 7.55
N LEU A 381 2.44 -42.43 6.72
CA LEU A 381 1.16 -43.03 7.14
C LEU A 381 1.33 -44.09 8.26
N PRO A 382 2.25 -45.06 8.19
CA PRO A 382 2.40 -46.02 9.28
C PRO A 382 2.76 -45.39 10.64
N LYS A 383 3.47 -44.24 10.59
CA LYS A 383 3.78 -43.49 11.79
C LYS A 383 2.53 -42.77 12.32
N PHE A 384 1.75 -42.13 11.46
CA PHE A 384 0.51 -41.47 11.83
C PHE A 384 -0.55 -42.44 12.40
N GLU A 385 -0.63 -43.66 11.83
CA GLU A 385 -1.48 -44.73 12.34
C GLU A 385 -1.12 -45.08 13.79
N THR A 386 0.16 -45.17 14.12
CA THR A 386 0.63 -45.49 15.48
C THR A 386 0.43 -44.37 16.46
N MET A 387 0.44 -43.09 16.00
CA MET A 387 0.26 -41.91 16.85
C MET A 387 -1.19 -41.59 17.14
N LEU A 388 -2.12 -41.98 16.24
CA LEU A 388 -3.52 -41.63 16.35
C LEU A 388 -4.15 -42.22 17.62
N GLY A 389 -4.79 -41.40 18.42
CA GLY A 389 -5.44 -41.76 19.68
C GLY A 389 -4.52 -41.70 20.91
N GLN A 390 -3.21 -41.42 20.74
CA GLN A 390 -2.28 -41.28 21.86
C GLN A 390 -2.34 -39.90 22.51
N ASN A 391 -2.56 -38.84 21.73
CA ASN A 391 -2.62 -37.49 22.24
C ASN A 391 -3.80 -36.70 21.60
N PRO A 392 -4.83 -36.34 22.38
CA PRO A 392 -6.03 -35.66 21.85
C PRO A 392 -5.73 -34.38 21.09
N LYS A 393 -4.70 -33.62 21.47
CA LYS A 393 -4.32 -32.38 20.80
C LYS A 393 -3.77 -32.61 19.40
N THR A 394 -2.99 -33.68 19.21
CA THR A 394 -2.39 -34.01 17.92
C THR A 394 -3.35 -34.82 17.02
N ASP A 395 -4.37 -35.44 17.59
CA ASP A 395 -5.33 -36.29 16.85
C ASP A 395 -6.02 -35.53 15.72
N THR A 396 -6.38 -34.24 15.91
CA THR A 396 -7.01 -33.43 14.87
C THR A 396 -6.14 -33.26 13.63
N VAL A 397 -4.85 -32.98 13.83
CA VAL A 397 -3.88 -32.83 12.72
C VAL A 397 -3.60 -34.16 12.05
N LEU A 398 -3.49 -35.27 12.85
CA LEU A 398 -3.32 -36.61 12.34
C LEU A 398 -4.52 -37.06 11.49
N VAL A 399 -5.73 -36.86 11.95
CA VAL A 399 -6.97 -37.19 11.19
C VAL A 399 -6.99 -36.47 9.86
N ARG A 400 -6.63 -35.16 9.85
CA ARG A 400 -6.51 -34.38 8.62
C ARG A 400 -5.46 -34.96 7.68
N ALA A 401 -4.26 -35.27 8.19
CA ALA A 401 -3.17 -35.78 7.41
C ALA A 401 -3.51 -37.17 6.83
N ILE A 402 -4.06 -38.07 7.65
CA ILE A 402 -4.52 -39.39 7.19
C ILE A 402 -5.66 -39.24 6.16
N GLY A 403 -6.57 -38.27 6.36
CA GLY A 403 -7.64 -37.96 5.41
C GLY A 403 -7.12 -37.51 4.05
N GLN A 404 -5.97 -36.83 4.00
CA GLN A 404 -5.36 -36.34 2.76
C GLN A 404 -4.48 -37.38 2.07
N LEU A 405 -3.72 -38.18 2.83
CA LEU A 405 -2.69 -39.08 2.33
C LEU A 405 -3.18 -40.54 2.22
N GLY A 406 -4.21 -40.86 2.98
CA GLY A 406 -4.66 -42.25 3.17
C GLY A 406 -5.54 -42.76 2.03
N SER A 407 -6.12 -43.93 2.29
CA SER A 407 -7.08 -44.60 1.42
C SER A 407 -8.29 -45.05 2.23
N ASP A 408 -9.24 -45.69 1.58
CA ASP A 408 -10.45 -46.28 2.18
C ASP A 408 -10.14 -47.24 3.37
N LYS A 409 -8.96 -47.86 3.42
CA LYS A 409 -8.53 -48.72 4.53
C LYS A 409 -8.42 -47.99 5.86
N HIS A 410 -8.17 -46.65 5.83
CA HIS A 410 -7.97 -45.83 7.03
C HIS A 410 -9.28 -45.37 7.67
N ILE A 411 -10.42 -45.51 6.98
CA ILE A 411 -11.73 -45.09 7.51
C ILE A 411 -12.00 -45.72 8.87
N GLY A 412 -11.69 -47.04 9.02
CA GLY A 412 -11.95 -47.78 10.25
C GLY A 412 -11.27 -47.21 11.49
N MET A 413 -10.08 -46.59 11.33
CA MET A 413 -9.35 -45.98 12.44
C MET A 413 -9.79 -44.55 12.73
N ILE A 414 -10.38 -43.85 11.75
CA ILE A 414 -10.91 -42.50 11.95
C ILE A 414 -12.33 -42.53 12.58
N LEU A 415 -13.11 -43.58 12.34
CA LEU A 415 -14.48 -43.70 12.86
C LEU A 415 -14.62 -43.49 14.40
N PRO A 416 -13.69 -43.99 15.26
CA PRO A 416 -13.74 -43.73 16.69
C PRO A 416 -13.65 -42.23 17.05
N MET A 417 -12.99 -41.44 16.22
CA MET A 417 -12.76 -40.00 16.45
C MET A 417 -14.10 -39.20 16.39
N LEU A 418 -15.10 -39.70 15.69
CA LEU A 418 -16.45 -39.10 15.67
C LEU A 418 -17.18 -39.14 17.02
N LYS A 419 -16.74 -40.02 17.94
CA LYS A 419 -17.33 -40.16 19.28
C LYS A 419 -16.60 -39.39 20.36
N ARG A 420 -15.53 -38.71 20.00
CA ARG A 420 -14.72 -37.93 20.93
C ARG A 420 -15.43 -36.58 21.19
N PRO A 421 -15.23 -35.98 22.35
CA PRO A 421 -15.89 -34.71 22.70
C PRO A 421 -15.33 -33.49 21.97
N GLU A 422 -14.12 -33.59 21.41
CA GLU A 422 -13.44 -32.48 20.74
C GLU A 422 -14.11 -32.18 19.39
N ARG A 423 -14.79 -31.05 19.30
CA ARG A 423 -15.56 -30.61 18.12
C ARG A 423 -14.72 -30.54 16.84
N GLU A 424 -13.53 -29.94 16.92
CA GLU A 424 -12.62 -29.85 15.76
C GLU A 424 -12.21 -31.20 15.23
N LEU A 425 -11.94 -32.15 16.13
CA LEU A 425 -11.60 -33.53 15.75
C LEU A 425 -12.78 -34.21 15.03
N GLN A 426 -14.01 -34.03 15.52
CA GLN A 426 -15.21 -34.56 14.85
C GLN A 426 -15.39 -33.98 13.45
N LEU A 427 -15.20 -32.65 13.28
CA LEU A 427 -15.30 -31.98 11.99
C LEU A 427 -14.28 -32.51 10.98
N GLU A 428 -13.01 -32.66 11.39
CA GLU A 428 -11.98 -33.24 10.52
C GLU A 428 -12.25 -34.73 10.23
N ALA A 429 -12.76 -35.48 11.18
CA ALA A 429 -13.13 -36.89 10.97
C ALA A 429 -14.26 -37.05 9.94
N ILE A 430 -15.32 -36.21 10.02
CA ILE A 430 -16.40 -36.18 9.04
C ILE A 430 -15.86 -35.94 7.64
N LYS A 431 -15.02 -34.92 7.48
CA LYS A 431 -14.40 -34.55 6.21
C LYS A 431 -13.49 -35.67 5.67
N SER A 432 -12.62 -36.21 6.53
CA SER A 432 -11.67 -37.24 6.14
C SER A 432 -12.34 -38.56 5.73
N ILE A 433 -13.38 -39.00 6.45
CA ILE A 433 -14.15 -40.20 6.11
C ILE A 433 -14.85 -40.04 4.76
N SER A 434 -15.47 -38.87 4.51
CA SER A 434 -16.07 -38.60 3.20
C SER A 434 -15.01 -38.64 2.09
N HIS A 435 -13.86 -38.00 2.30
CA HIS A 435 -12.79 -37.93 1.29
C HIS A 435 -12.18 -39.29 0.96
N LEU A 436 -11.94 -40.13 1.97
CA LEU A 436 -11.33 -41.46 1.83
C LEU A 436 -12.27 -42.54 1.25
N SER A 437 -13.60 -42.31 1.27
CA SER A 437 -14.57 -43.29 0.84
C SER A 437 -14.44 -43.63 -0.64
N ASN A 438 -14.48 -44.93 -0.93
CA ASN A 438 -14.65 -45.44 -2.28
C ASN A 438 -16.15 -45.70 -2.58
N GLU A 439 -16.47 -46.09 -3.81
CA GLU A 439 -17.84 -46.33 -4.27
C GLU A 439 -18.52 -47.42 -3.47
N SER A 440 -17.81 -48.50 -3.12
CA SER A 440 -18.39 -49.63 -2.35
C SER A 440 -18.77 -49.26 -0.91
N GLN A 441 -18.12 -48.22 -0.35
CA GLN A 441 -18.35 -47.73 1.00
C GLN A 441 -19.27 -46.51 1.06
N ALA A 442 -19.52 -45.86 -0.09
CA ALA A 442 -20.25 -44.61 -0.19
C ALA A 442 -21.64 -44.67 0.50
N GLU A 443 -22.40 -45.75 0.30
CA GLU A 443 -23.71 -45.90 0.92
C GLU A 443 -23.62 -46.05 2.45
N THR A 444 -22.63 -46.78 2.95
CA THR A 444 -22.38 -46.94 4.39
C THR A 444 -22.02 -45.60 5.03
N VAL A 445 -21.19 -44.80 4.35
CA VAL A 445 -20.76 -43.49 4.83
C VAL A 445 -21.93 -42.48 4.74
N ARG A 446 -22.76 -42.52 3.68
CA ARG A 446 -24.01 -41.72 3.63
C ARG A 446 -24.90 -41.96 4.82
N ASN A 447 -25.13 -43.24 5.15
CA ASN A 447 -25.98 -43.61 6.27
C ASN A 447 -25.41 -43.14 7.62
N LEU A 448 -24.08 -43.17 7.76
CA LEU A 448 -23.39 -42.64 8.92
C LEU A 448 -23.56 -41.11 9.02
N LEU A 449 -23.30 -40.37 7.93
CA LEU A 449 -23.45 -38.92 7.88
C LEU A 449 -24.87 -38.45 8.14
N LYS A 450 -25.88 -39.17 7.61
CA LYS A 450 -27.30 -38.93 7.93
C LYS A 450 -27.62 -39.09 9.42
N LYS A 451 -26.94 -40.00 10.12
CA LYS A 451 -27.08 -40.14 11.59
C LYS A 451 -26.41 -39.00 12.32
N ILE A 452 -25.26 -38.54 11.84
CA ILE A 452 -24.50 -37.40 12.42
C ILE A 452 -25.36 -36.11 12.30
N LYS A 453 -26.14 -35.93 11.25
CA LYS A 453 -27.09 -34.81 11.11
C LYS A 453 -28.18 -34.75 12.20
N GLN A 454 -28.32 -35.78 13.01
CA GLN A 454 -29.23 -35.76 14.18
C GLN A 454 -28.56 -35.16 15.43
N SER A 455 -27.32 -34.67 15.30
CA SER A 455 -26.62 -33.93 16.35
C SER A 455 -27.35 -32.64 16.71
N GLU A 456 -27.16 -32.13 17.92
CA GLU A 456 -27.65 -30.82 18.35
C GLU A 456 -26.69 -29.70 17.91
N ASP A 457 -25.46 -30.02 17.50
CA ASP A 457 -24.43 -29.06 17.06
C ASP A 457 -24.63 -28.70 15.57
N VAL A 458 -25.02 -27.47 15.31
CA VAL A 458 -25.25 -26.93 13.96
C VAL A 458 -24.02 -27.01 13.05
N THR A 459 -22.81 -26.86 13.59
CA THR A 459 -21.57 -26.98 12.80
C THR A 459 -21.29 -28.39 12.37
N ILE A 460 -21.56 -29.35 13.23
CA ILE A 460 -21.45 -30.78 12.88
C ILE A 460 -22.49 -31.16 11.84
N ILE A 461 -23.74 -30.65 11.96
CA ILE A 461 -24.78 -30.83 10.96
C ILE A 461 -24.34 -30.28 9.60
N ASN A 462 -23.82 -29.05 9.56
CA ASN A 462 -23.36 -28.41 8.33
C ASN A 462 -22.19 -29.15 7.70
N ALA A 463 -21.25 -29.62 8.52
CA ALA A 463 -20.13 -30.42 8.04
C ALA A 463 -20.59 -31.76 7.44
N ALA A 464 -21.55 -32.43 8.07
CA ALA A 464 -22.13 -33.65 7.55
C ALA A 464 -22.93 -33.43 6.26
N ASP A 465 -23.64 -32.30 6.14
CA ASP A 465 -24.36 -31.93 4.90
C ASP A 465 -23.37 -31.65 3.76
N LYS A 466 -22.30 -30.92 4.02
CA LYS A 466 -21.25 -30.67 3.04
C LYS A 466 -20.60 -31.98 2.59
N ALA A 467 -20.25 -32.84 3.55
CA ALA A 467 -19.65 -34.15 3.28
C ALA A 467 -20.56 -35.05 2.45
N LEU A 468 -21.90 -35.06 2.73
CA LEU A 468 -22.88 -35.75 1.93
C LEU A 468 -22.93 -35.23 0.49
N LYS A 469 -22.97 -33.92 0.33
CA LYS A 469 -22.99 -33.31 -1.00
C LYS A 469 -21.72 -33.63 -1.79
N ASP A 470 -20.53 -33.49 -1.17
CA ASP A 470 -19.26 -33.82 -1.81
C ASP A 470 -19.19 -35.29 -2.24
N LEU A 471 -19.77 -36.19 -1.44
CA LEU A 471 -19.85 -37.61 -1.71
C LEU A 471 -20.80 -37.92 -2.88
N ASP A 472 -21.96 -37.25 -2.92
CA ASP A 472 -22.92 -37.39 -4.00
C ASP A 472 -22.41 -36.83 -5.31
N ASP A 473 -21.77 -35.64 -5.27
CA ASP A 473 -21.15 -35.03 -6.45
C ASP A 473 -20.07 -35.93 -7.05
N ARG A 474 -19.22 -36.53 -6.20
CA ARG A 474 -18.12 -37.41 -6.63
C ARG A 474 -18.58 -38.70 -7.26
N PHE A 475 -19.57 -39.36 -6.67
CA PHE A 475 -20.05 -40.67 -7.16
C PHE A 475 -21.20 -40.55 -8.18
N SER A 476 -21.93 -39.41 -8.23
CA SER A 476 -22.84 -39.12 -9.33
C SER A 476 -22.13 -38.79 -10.64
N ALA A 477 -21.00 -38.10 -10.56
CA ALA A 477 -20.18 -37.83 -11.73
C ALA A 477 -19.59 -39.13 -12.34
N THR A 478 -19.16 -40.08 -11.49
CA THR A 478 -18.64 -41.38 -11.96
C THR A 478 -19.71 -42.19 -12.67
N VAL A 479 -20.93 -42.22 -12.13
CA VAL A 479 -22.09 -42.87 -12.80
C VAL A 479 -22.46 -42.20 -14.11
N MET A 480 -22.33 -40.87 -14.17
CA MET A 480 -22.60 -40.11 -15.41
C MET A 480 -21.53 -40.35 -16.48
N GLU A 481 -20.23 -40.43 -16.09
CA GLU A 481 -19.14 -40.81 -17.00
C GLU A 481 -19.24 -42.26 -17.48
N GLU A 482 -19.64 -43.20 -16.61
CA GLU A 482 -19.89 -44.60 -17.00
C GLU A 482 -21.09 -44.72 -17.94
N ASN A 483 -22.18 -43.98 -17.69
CA ASN A 483 -23.32 -43.90 -18.58
C ASN A 483 -22.99 -43.30 -19.93
N ILE A 484 -22.23 -42.19 -19.96
CA ILE A 484 -21.73 -41.56 -21.20
C ILE A 484 -20.77 -42.52 -21.95
N ARG A 485 -19.96 -43.26 -21.24
CA ARG A 485 -19.05 -44.26 -21.81
C ARG A 485 -19.82 -45.47 -22.37
N ALA A 486 -20.86 -45.92 -21.67
CA ALA A 486 -21.77 -46.95 -22.11
C ALA A 486 -22.61 -46.51 -23.33
N GLU A 487 -23.09 -45.26 -23.34
CA GLU A 487 -23.78 -44.68 -24.49
C GLU A 487 -22.85 -44.54 -25.71
N LYS A 488 -21.60 -44.05 -25.51
CA LYS A 488 -20.59 -43.99 -26.59
C LYS A 488 -20.20 -45.39 -27.10
N ILE A 489 -20.18 -46.42 -26.26
CA ILE A 489 -19.93 -47.79 -26.68
C ILE A 489 -21.16 -48.32 -27.46
N ALA A 490 -22.36 -48.00 -27.04
CA ALA A 490 -23.60 -48.36 -27.72
C ALA A 490 -23.76 -47.65 -29.07
N GLU A 491 -23.38 -46.37 -29.14
CA GLU A 491 -23.31 -45.60 -30.40
C GLU A 491 -22.24 -46.14 -31.34
N ASN A 492 -21.02 -46.41 -30.86
CA ASN A 492 -19.98 -47.03 -31.66
C ASN A 492 -20.35 -48.42 -32.17
N THR A 493 -21.15 -49.19 -31.41
CA THR A 493 -21.68 -50.51 -31.87
C THR A 493 -22.77 -50.34 -32.94
N LYS A 494 -23.57 -49.26 -32.87
CA LYS A 494 -24.51 -48.89 -33.94
C LYS A 494 -23.83 -48.37 -35.19
N THR A 495 -22.72 -47.65 -35.03
CA THR A 495 -21.97 -47.05 -36.18
C THR A 495 -21.17 -48.11 -36.98
N MET A 496 -20.93 -49.30 -36.38
CA MET A 496 -20.33 -50.43 -37.13
C MET A 496 -21.29 -51.14 -38.12
N LEU A 497 -22.56 -50.70 -38.17
CA LEU A 497 -23.55 -51.23 -39.10
C LEU A 497 -23.94 -50.22 -40.20
N VAL A 498 -23.23 -49.09 -40.33
CA VAL A 498 -23.48 -48.05 -41.34
C VAL A 498 -22.45 -48.21 -42.47
N ASP A 499 -22.95 -48.31 -43.70
CA ASP A 499 -22.16 -48.47 -44.94
C ASP A 499 -21.16 -47.31 -45.13
N ASN A 500 -20.02 -47.62 -45.73
CA ASN A 500 -18.89 -46.69 -45.98
C ASN A 500 -19.28 -45.44 -46.85
N GLU A 501 -20.36 -45.48 -47.59
CA GLU A 501 -20.86 -44.35 -48.39
C GLU A 501 -21.44 -43.20 -47.58
N ASP A 502 -22.01 -43.48 -46.40
CA ASP A 502 -22.58 -42.46 -45.54
C ASP A 502 -21.51 -41.74 -44.68
N LEU A 503 -20.37 -42.40 -44.45
CA LEU A 503 -19.22 -41.80 -43.74
C LEU A 503 -18.52 -40.75 -44.61
N GLU A 504 -18.41 -40.97 -45.94
CA GLU A 504 -17.81 -40.00 -46.85
C GLU A 504 -18.70 -38.75 -47.03
N LYS A 505 -20.05 -38.87 -46.99
CA LYS A 505 -20.97 -37.74 -47.01
C LYS A 505 -20.92 -36.88 -45.76
N LEU A 506 -20.79 -37.48 -44.59
CA LEU A 506 -20.64 -36.79 -43.32
C LEU A 506 -19.29 -36.06 -43.20
N LEU A 507 -18.22 -36.63 -43.71
CA LEU A 507 -16.89 -35.98 -43.81
C LEU A 507 -16.86 -34.82 -44.79
N GLN A 508 -17.68 -34.87 -45.84
CA GLN A 508 -17.82 -33.80 -46.84
C GLN A 508 -18.63 -32.62 -46.24
N GLN A 509 -19.71 -32.89 -45.49
CA GLN A 509 -20.51 -31.88 -44.77
C GLN A 509 -19.71 -31.19 -43.68
N ALA A 510 -18.92 -31.92 -42.89
CA ALA A 510 -18.07 -31.33 -41.85
C ALA A 510 -16.95 -30.45 -42.41
N LYS A 511 -16.48 -30.71 -43.65
CA LYS A 511 -15.51 -29.86 -44.34
C LYS A 511 -16.15 -28.59 -44.91
N GLU A 512 -17.39 -28.63 -45.33
CA GLU A 512 -18.15 -27.49 -45.84
C GLU A 512 -18.58 -26.56 -44.68
N GLU A 513 -18.99 -27.10 -43.54
CA GLU A 513 -19.28 -26.30 -42.32
C GLU A 513 -18.04 -25.62 -41.71
N SER A 514 -16.87 -26.26 -41.81
CA SER A 514 -15.61 -25.64 -41.36
C SER A 514 -15.12 -24.52 -42.32
N ALA A 515 -15.52 -24.56 -43.61
CA ALA A 515 -15.16 -23.53 -44.58
C ALA A 515 -16.08 -22.29 -44.50
N VAL A 516 -17.31 -22.45 -44.01
CA VAL A 516 -18.26 -21.34 -43.82
C VAL A 516 -17.97 -20.59 -42.52
N ALA A 517 -17.39 -21.24 -41.52
CA ALA A 517 -17.01 -20.61 -40.24
C ALA A 517 -15.76 -19.71 -40.31
N GLN A 518 -15.04 -19.68 -41.45
CA GLN A 518 -13.85 -18.82 -41.64
C GLN A 518 -14.08 -17.60 -42.53
N ALA A 519 -15.30 -17.37 -43.03
CA ALA A 519 -15.61 -16.29 -43.99
C ALA A 519 -16.38 -15.09 -43.43
N ASP A 520 -16.87 -15.10 -42.18
CA ASP A 520 -17.64 -14.01 -41.60
C ASP A 520 -17.05 -13.55 -40.24
N GLY A 521 -15.97 -12.82 -40.34
CA GLY A 521 -15.29 -12.19 -39.20
C GLY A 521 -15.04 -10.70 -39.39
N ASP A 522 -16.05 -9.93 -39.77
CA ASP A 522 -16.07 -8.47 -39.64
C ASP A 522 -17.53 -7.99 -39.62
N GLY A 523 -18.04 -7.75 -38.45
CA GLY A 523 -19.38 -7.21 -38.23
C GLY A 523 -19.50 -6.59 -36.84
N GLU A 524 -19.54 -5.26 -36.81
CA GLU A 524 -19.84 -4.40 -35.70
C GLU A 524 -20.96 -4.95 -34.81
N ILE A 525 -20.67 -5.15 -33.52
CA ILE A 525 -21.69 -5.47 -32.51
C ILE A 525 -22.19 -4.16 -31.90
N VAL A 526 -23.36 -3.71 -32.33
CA VAL A 526 -24.16 -2.72 -31.63
C VAL A 526 -24.88 -3.44 -30.50
N PRO A 527 -24.75 -3.04 -29.22
CA PRO A 527 -25.48 -3.70 -28.15
C PRO A 527 -26.94 -3.24 -28.14
N ALA A 528 -27.84 -4.19 -28.35
CA ALA A 528 -29.27 -4.00 -28.11
C ALA A 528 -29.53 -3.82 -26.61
N ALA A 529 -30.18 -2.72 -26.28
CA ALA A 529 -30.68 -2.41 -24.94
C ALA A 529 -31.79 -3.40 -24.54
N THR A 530 -31.51 -4.26 -23.58
CA THR A 530 -32.54 -4.89 -22.75
C THR A 530 -32.48 -4.27 -21.37
N ALA A 531 -33.49 -3.49 -21.05
CA ALA A 531 -33.73 -2.94 -19.73
C ALA A 531 -33.97 -4.06 -18.74
N THR A 532 -33.02 -4.26 -17.83
CA THR A 532 -33.20 -4.98 -16.58
C THR A 532 -33.36 -3.93 -15.45
N PRO A 533 -34.25 -4.14 -14.46
CA PRO A 533 -34.51 -3.10 -13.46
C PRO A 533 -33.25 -2.79 -12.67
N ALA A 534 -33.02 -1.49 -12.45
CA ALA A 534 -31.93 -0.97 -11.64
C ALA A 534 -31.90 -1.67 -10.28
N ALA A 535 -30.92 -2.56 -10.09
CA ALA A 535 -30.50 -2.93 -8.76
C ALA A 535 -29.89 -1.68 -8.14
N LEU A 536 -30.52 -1.19 -7.08
CA LEU A 536 -29.97 -0.17 -6.20
C LEU A 536 -28.55 -0.60 -5.82
N ALA A 537 -27.57 0.25 -6.09
CA ALA A 537 -26.22 0.08 -5.57
C ALA A 537 -26.32 -0.18 -4.06
N PRO A 538 -25.61 -1.17 -3.48
CA PRO A 538 -25.66 -1.42 -2.06
C PRO A 538 -25.26 -0.14 -1.33
N ALA A 539 -26.12 0.34 -0.44
CA ALA A 539 -25.85 1.51 0.38
C ALA A 539 -24.57 1.22 1.21
N VAL A 540 -23.56 2.06 1.07
CA VAL A 540 -22.33 1.96 1.88
C VAL A 540 -22.72 2.06 3.35
N LEU A 541 -22.19 1.16 4.18
CA LEU A 541 -22.47 1.08 5.61
C LEU A 541 -22.13 2.40 6.31
N ASP A 542 -23.11 3.07 6.85
CA ASP A 542 -22.93 4.26 7.67
C ASP A 542 -22.75 3.88 9.14
N ILE A 543 -21.49 3.66 9.53
CA ILE A 543 -21.10 3.23 10.88
C ILE A 543 -21.61 4.20 11.98
N SER A 544 -21.86 5.47 11.62
CA SER A 544 -22.30 6.49 12.58
C SER A 544 -23.77 6.34 13.00
N LYS A 545 -24.55 5.56 12.23
CA LYS A 545 -25.98 5.34 12.44
C LYS A 545 -26.32 3.98 13.08
N LEU A 546 -25.30 3.16 13.37
CA LEU A 546 -25.51 1.86 14.01
C LEU A 546 -26.03 2.03 15.44
N ASN A 547 -27.04 1.25 15.80
CA ASN A 547 -27.57 1.14 17.15
C ASN A 547 -27.23 -0.23 17.74
N PRO A 548 -27.00 -0.32 19.07
CA PRO A 548 -26.79 -1.62 19.72
C PRO A 548 -27.90 -2.62 19.35
N GLY A 549 -27.49 -3.79 18.87
CA GLY A 549 -28.39 -4.84 18.38
C GLY A 549 -28.50 -4.91 16.85
N ASP A 550 -28.04 -3.90 16.10
CA ASP A 550 -28.02 -3.96 14.63
C ASP A 550 -27.04 -5.05 14.14
N VAL A 551 -27.44 -5.78 13.08
CA VAL A 551 -26.65 -6.89 12.54
C VAL A 551 -26.09 -6.50 11.17
N ILE A 552 -24.76 -6.55 11.02
CA ILE A 552 -24.03 -6.28 9.78
C ILE A 552 -23.81 -7.61 9.03
N ASP A 553 -24.12 -7.64 7.72
CA ASP A 553 -24.00 -8.80 6.84
C ASP A 553 -24.70 -10.08 7.36
N GLY A 554 -25.74 -9.91 8.21
CA GLY A 554 -26.45 -11.05 8.79
C GLY A 554 -25.60 -11.91 9.73
N ARG A 555 -24.47 -11.40 10.21
CA ARG A 555 -23.51 -12.15 11.00
C ARG A 555 -22.99 -11.41 12.23
N TYR A 556 -22.65 -10.13 12.10
CA TYR A 556 -22.00 -9.38 13.17
C TYR A 556 -22.98 -8.44 13.86
N ARG A 557 -23.38 -8.79 15.09
CA ARG A 557 -24.25 -7.97 15.93
C ARG A 557 -23.45 -6.88 16.62
N TYR A 558 -23.85 -5.62 16.41
CA TYR A 558 -23.22 -4.48 17.07
C TYR A 558 -23.59 -4.40 18.55
N ILE A 559 -22.59 -4.35 19.42
CA ILE A 559 -22.76 -4.21 20.87
C ILE A 559 -22.55 -2.76 21.28
N GLU A 560 -21.31 -2.25 21.10
CA GLU A 560 -20.96 -0.90 21.49
C GLU A 560 -19.74 -0.36 20.71
N LYS A 561 -19.56 0.95 20.76
CA LYS A 561 -18.40 1.62 20.18
C LYS A 561 -17.30 1.76 21.20
N ILE A 562 -16.14 1.14 20.97
CA ILE A 562 -14.97 1.23 21.85
C ILE A 562 -14.21 2.53 21.62
N GLY A 563 -14.05 2.98 20.37
CA GLY A 563 -13.29 4.18 20.09
C GLY A 563 -13.30 4.63 18.63
N LYS A 564 -12.73 5.82 18.41
CA LYS A 564 -12.49 6.37 17.07
C LYS A 564 -11.09 6.98 17.04
N GLY A 565 -10.26 6.57 16.09
CA GLY A 565 -8.91 7.08 15.89
C GLY A 565 -8.67 7.59 14.48
N ALA A 566 -7.45 8.01 14.17
CA ALA A 566 -7.04 8.52 12.86
C ALA A 566 -7.27 7.51 11.73
N PHE A 567 -7.10 6.22 12.01
CA PHE A 567 -7.22 5.15 11.01
C PHE A 567 -8.61 4.53 10.91
N GLY A 568 -9.54 4.86 11.82
CA GLY A 568 -10.90 4.31 11.73
C GLY A 568 -11.66 4.25 13.04
N THR A 569 -12.82 3.58 12.99
CA THR A 569 -13.74 3.38 14.12
C THR A 569 -13.66 1.94 14.61
N VAL A 570 -13.56 1.76 15.93
CA VAL A 570 -13.45 0.46 16.59
C VAL A 570 -14.77 0.13 17.26
N LEU A 571 -15.38 -0.97 16.87
CA LEU A 571 -16.67 -1.47 17.37
C LEU A 571 -16.48 -2.81 18.06
N HIS A 572 -17.19 -3.01 19.16
CA HIS A 572 -17.38 -4.29 19.83
C HIS A 572 -18.56 -4.99 19.19
N MET A 573 -18.36 -6.20 18.73
CA MET A 573 -19.34 -6.98 17.98
C MET A 573 -19.46 -8.40 18.57
N GLU A 574 -20.56 -9.02 18.29
CA GLU A 574 -20.80 -10.45 18.50
C GLU A 574 -20.94 -11.13 17.14
N ASP A 575 -20.13 -12.15 16.88
CA ASP A 575 -20.27 -12.99 15.69
C ASP A 575 -21.34 -14.07 15.94
N GLU A 576 -22.54 -13.87 15.41
CA GLU A 576 -23.67 -14.78 15.62
C GLU A 576 -23.47 -16.18 15.02
N VAL A 577 -22.47 -16.36 14.15
CA VAL A 577 -22.18 -17.65 13.52
C VAL A 577 -21.32 -18.53 14.40
N VAL A 578 -20.38 -17.92 15.14
CA VAL A 578 -19.45 -18.66 16.02
C VAL A 578 -19.71 -18.43 17.50
N ASP A 579 -20.67 -17.56 17.83
CA ASP A 579 -21.06 -17.20 19.22
C ASP A 579 -19.86 -16.66 20.04
N GLU A 580 -19.05 -15.80 19.39
CA GLU A 580 -17.88 -15.19 19.98
C GLU A 580 -17.91 -13.67 19.88
N GLN A 581 -17.41 -13.01 20.92
CA GLN A 581 -17.21 -11.56 20.90
C GLN A 581 -15.89 -11.22 20.24
N LEU A 582 -15.93 -10.20 19.38
CA LEU A 582 -14.77 -9.73 18.64
C LEU A 582 -14.80 -8.20 18.45
N ILE A 583 -13.67 -7.66 18.03
CA ILE A 583 -13.54 -6.27 17.63
C ILE A 583 -13.56 -6.17 16.12
N LEU A 584 -14.40 -5.28 15.58
CA LEU A 584 -14.30 -4.82 14.20
C LEU A 584 -13.76 -3.39 14.17
N LYS A 585 -12.58 -3.21 13.57
CA LYS A 585 -11.99 -1.90 13.31
C LYS A 585 -12.27 -1.51 11.87
N PHE A 586 -13.28 -0.67 11.66
CA PHE A 586 -13.63 -0.13 10.35
C PHE A 586 -12.64 0.95 9.93
N LEU A 587 -12.14 0.86 8.71
CA LEU A 587 -11.21 1.83 8.17
C LEU A 587 -11.89 3.14 7.80
N ASN A 588 -11.16 4.24 7.96
CA ASN A 588 -11.61 5.55 7.51
C ASN A 588 -11.74 5.54 5.96
N PRO A 589 -12.81 6.11 5.37
CA PRO A 589 -12.97 6.22 3.91
C PRO A 589 -11.78 6.83 3.18
N ASN A 590 -11.07 7.78 3.80
CA ASN A 590 -9.86 8.37 3.23
C ASN A 590 -8.70 7.36 3.08
N VAL A 591 -8.62 6.36 3.97
CA VAL A 591 -7.63 5.28 3.92
C VAL A 591 -8.04 4.22 2.90
N SER A 592 -9.34 3.88 2.86
CA SER A 592 -9.88 2.85 1.98
C SER A 592 -9.97 3.27 0.51
N SER A 593 -9.97 4.57 0.21
CA SER A 593 -9.98 5.11 -1.15
C SER A 593 -8.59 5.28 -1.78
N ASP A 594 -7.52 5.19 -0.99
CA ASP A 594 -6.14 5.25 -1.47
C ASP A 594 -5.62 3.83 -1.73
N GLU A 595 -5.44 3.49 -3.01
CA GLU A 595 -5.02 2.15 -3.44
C GLU A 595 -3.62 1.76 -2.93
N GLU A 596 -2.70 2.71 -2.83
CA GLU A 596 -1.34 2.48 -2.35
C GLU A 596 -1.33 2.28 -0.82
N MET A 597 -2.07 3.11 -0.09
CA MET A 597 -2.30 2.94 1.34
C MET A 597 -2.97 1.60 1.66
N MET A 598 -3.96 1.19 0.86
CA MET A 598 -4.63 -0.08 1.04
C MET A 598 -3.71 -1.27 0.78
N LYS A 599 -2.86 -1.22 -0.24
CA LYS A 599 -1.86 -2.28 -0.50
C LYS A 599 -0.88 -2.43 0.67
N ARG A 600 -0.35 -1.34 1.20
CA ARG A 600 0.53 -1.34 2.39
C ARG A 600 -0.20 -1.90 3.60
N PHE A 601 -1.42 -1.47 3.83
CA PHE A 601 -2.23 -1.90 4.95
C PHE A 601 -2.58 -3.41 4.89
N VAL A 602 -2.96 -3.93 3.74
CA VAL A 602 -3.21 -5.37 3.53
C VAL A 602 -1.93 -6.19 3.71
N HIS A 603 -0.79 -5.64 3.28
CA HIS A 603 0.51 -6.25 3.47
C HIS A 603 0.86 -6.36 4.98
N GLU A 604 0.74 -5.28 5.75
CA GLU A 604 0.96 -5.28 7.20
C GLU A 604 0.02 -6.26 7.92
N LEU A 605 -1.26 -6.31 7.52
CA LEU A 605 -2.22 -7.26 8.09
C LEU A 605 -1.84 -8.72 7.84
N ARG A 606 -1.30 -9.04 6.67
CA ARG A 606 -0.86 -10.40 6.33
C ARG A 606 0.20 -10.90 7.32
N TYR A 607 1.07 -10.02 7.79
CA TYR A 607 2.07 -10.35 8.79
C TYR A 607 1.50 -10.36 10.20
N SER A 608 0.70 -9.37 10.56
CA SER A 608 0.07 -9.28 11.88
C SER A 608 -0.82 -10.47 12.21
N ARG A 609 -1.45 -11.11 11.22
CA ARG A 609 -2.24 -12.34 11.40
C ARG A 609 -1.40 -13.55 11.79
N LYS A 610 -0.11 -13.56 11.48
CA LYS A 610 0.82 -14.65 11.84
C LYS A 610 1.31 -14.53 13.30
N ILE A 611 1.13 -13.38 13.93
CA ILE A 611 1.57 -13.15 15.31
C ILE A 611 0.54 -13.76 16.26
N THR A 612 0.90 -14.85 16.93
CA THR A 612 0.12 -15.47 17.99
C THR A 612 0.94 -15.48 19.28
N HIS A 613 0.65 -14.54 20.16
CA HIS A 613 1.32 -14.46 21.45
C HIS A 613 0.29 -14.02 22.51
N ARG A 614 0.35 -14.61 23.72
CA ARG A 614 -0.61 -14.36 24.80
C ARG A 614 -0.75 -12.89 25.23
N ASN A 615 0.23 -12.05 24.91
CA ASN A 615 0.25 -10.63 25.25
C ASN A 615 0.02 -9.73 24.01
N VAL A 616 -0.38 -10.31 22.87
CA VAL A 616 -0.66 -9.57 21.63
C VAL A 616 -2.08 -9.91 21.20
N ILE A 617 -2.89 -8.87 20.97
CA ILE A 617 -4.27 -9.03 20.46
C ILE A 617 -4.20 -9.71 19.09
N ARG A 618 -4.88 -10.83 18.97
CA ARG A 618 -4.89 -11.62 17.73
C ARG A 618 -5.73 -10.94 16.67
N ILE A 619 -5.19 -10.80 15.46
CA ILE A 619 -5.93 -10.38 14.28
C ILE A 619 -6.47 -11.62 13.57
N TYR A 620 -7.78 -11.66 13.31
CA TYR A 620 -8.42 -12.80 12.66
C TYR A 620 -8.48 -12.63 11.16
N ASP A 621 -9.12 -11.55 10.66
CA ASP A 621 -9.33 -11.39 9.23
C ASP A 621 -9.47 -9.92 8.78
N PHE A 622 -9.37 -9.75 7.46
CA PHE A 622 -9.70 -8.52 6.76
C PHE A 622 -11.01 -8.70 6.00
N LEU A 623 -11.99 -7.90 6.34
CA LEU A 623 -13.36 -8.06 5.89
C LEU A 623 -13.78 -6.89 5.00
N HIS A 624 -14.65 -7.17 4.04
CA HIS A 624 -15.36 -6.16 3.27
C HIS A 624 -16.86 -6.31 3.55
N LEU A 625 -17.40 -5.39 4.34
CA LEU A 625 -18.77 -5.44 4.86
C LEU A 625 -19.55 -4.25 4.33
N GLN A 626 -20.58 -4.50 3.51
CA GLN A 626 -21.47 -3.49 2.93
C GLN A 626 -20.72 -2.25 2.38
N GLY A 627 -19.68 -2.48 1.57
CA GLY A 627 -18.90 -1.39 0.96
C GLY A 627 -17.86 -0.73 1.87
N SER A 628 -17.69 -1.19 3.10
CA SER A 628 -16.69 -0.71 4.06
C SER A 628 -15.67 -1.79 4.39
N TYR A 629 -14.40 -1.42 4.57
CA TYR A 629 -13.36 -2.34 4.98
C TYR A 629 -13.17 -2.36 6.48
N ALA A 630 -13.02 -3.54 7.07
CA ALA A 630 -12.83 -3.74 8.49
C ALA A 630 -11.77 -4.81 8.79
N ILE A 631 -11.13 -4.69 9.95
CA ILE A 631 -10.26 -5.72 10.52
C ILE A 631 -11.00 -6.38 11.67
N SER A 632 -11.10 -7.70 11.66
CA SER A 632 -11.56 -8.46 12.80
C SER A 632 -10.40 -8.87 13.70
N MET A 633 -10.56 -8.69 15.01
CA MET A 633 -9.53 -9.01 16.00
C MET A 633 -10.15 -9.48 17.31
N GLU A 634 -9.32 -10.13 18.11
CA GLU A 634 -9.69 -10.65 19.43
C GLU A 634 -10.26 -9.53 20.31
N TYR A 635 -11.38 -9.82 20.97
CA TYR A 635 -11.91 -8.98 22.02
C TYR A 635 -11.20 -9.30 23.33
N PHE A 636 -10.57 -8.29 23.92
CA PHE A 636 -9.94 -8.39 25.21
C PHE A 636 -10.65 -7.45 26.20
N PRO A 637 -11.38 -7.98 27.19
CA PRO A 637 -12.13 -7.18 28.16
C PRO A 637 -11.17 -6.51 29.16
N SER A 638 -10.55 -5.39 28.76
CA SER A 638 -9.62 -4.62 29.59
C SER A 638 -9.67 -3.14 29.24
N HIS A 639 -9.03 -2.33 30.05
CA HIS A 639 -8.89 -0.89 29.82
C HIS A 639 -7.65 -0.58 29.00
N THR A 640 -7.68 0.52 28.23
CA THR A 640 -6.50 1.01 27.53
C THR A 640 -5.49 1.57 28.53
N LEU A 641 -4.19 1.46 28.21
CA LEU A 641 -3.11 1.98 29.06
C LEU A 641 -3.29 3.48 29.39
N SER A 642 -3.87 4.26 28.47
CA SER A 642 -4.20 5.68 28.70
C SER A 642 -5.31 5.89 29.74
N GLY A 643 -6.18 4.93 29.96
CA GLY A 643 -7.20 4.97 31.04
C GLY A 643 -6.61 4.67 32.44
N GLU A 644 -5.46 4.02 32.46
CA GLU A 644 -4.76 3.67 33.73
C GLU A 644 -3.66 4.66 34.14
N ILE A 645 -3.25 5.56 33.21
CA ILE A 645 -2.27 6.60 33.51
C ILE A 645 -3.01 7.85 33.96
N PRO A 646 -2.88 8.28 35.25
CA PRO A 646 -3.47 9.52 35.69
C PRO A 646 -2.86 10.70 34.94
N ASP A 647 -3.72 11.60 34.40
CA ASP A 647 -3.30 12.87 33.83
C ASP A 647 -2.36 13.58 34.82
N ASN A 648 -1.08 13.80 34.42
CA ASN A 648 -0.03 14.51 35.19
C ASN A 648 0.96 13.71 36.04
N LYS A 649 1.36 12.51 35.72
CA LYS A 649 2.62 11.97 36.27
C LYS A 649 3.47 11.31 35.21
N PRO A 650 4.67 11.86 34.89
CA PRO A 650 5.68 11.11 34.12
C PRO A 650 6.17 9.94 34.99
N ARG A 651 6.18 8.74 34.40
CA ARG A 651 6.93 7.60 34.94
C ARG A 651 8.32 7.58 34.38
#